data_a707a3e770e44df883ca57ffa23ba530
#
_entry.id   a707a3e770e44df883ca57ffa23ba530
#
_cell.length_a   1.000
_cell.length_b   1.000
_cell.length_c   1.000
_cell.angle_alpha   90.00
_cell.angle_beta   90.00
_cell.angle_gamma   90.00
#
_symmetry.space_group_name_H-M   'P 1'
#
loop_
_entity.id
_entity.type
_entity.pdbx_description
1 polymer ?
#
loop_
_entity_poly.entity_id
_entity_poly.type
_entity_poly.pdbx_seq_one_letter_code
_entity_poly.pdbx_strand_id
1 'polypeptide(L)'
;MRAVRWRRAASQVGRSVAVWAVSTLTMLVLAGILPDFRLQSADGDSATTIAMTAAVAAGVFGVLSAVAWPLLVRLLLLVPALVLGLLVFFLNGSLLLLALRLNPSGQSEAAPETAVIVAAVMSAVASATGGALAVRDDEAYRRRLYRLADRRRRSGPACPATHGTVFLQLDGVGHDVLTAAVGKGLMPTVARWLGRAPAADGRPGPSHRLTSWRTDWSSQTGASQLGILHGSNHDVPAFRWYEKDTGEVMVSNRPTSAAELQRRAVEHTGDGGLLGADGASRGNLFGGGADEQALVLSIATRRRSPQTRSRAGYFAYFSDPANAVRTALSFVAEVVREIAQSTRARLRKERPRVGRGGLYPFVRAFATVVERDVVVAAVTGDMLAGRTAVYADLVAYDEVAHHSGPLGRDTEQVLGRLDRALALLENVAEHAPRPYRIVVLSDHGQSPGETFRSRYGLTLGDLVRAGCGLPVPRRAERTHSGAEARAAVRAALRRPVEEGGARHLPAGRRPEPLVLASGNLGLVSFPDVPHRMSKEEIDARHPGLLTTLANHPGIGFLLVRSEEHGGVVLGAFGAQIPLAELDRTPGPLAVFGPGAADAVRRTHSFPHTADIMVNSFHDPADGEVLAFEEQIGSHGGLGGAQARPFLLSPLALSAPVGDDEELSGAEHVHRVLRRWLRESDGPQVPLETAPEERAA
;
A
#
# COMPACT_ATOMS: atom_id res chain seq x y z
N MET A 1 -26.85 -18.66 -29.91
CA MET A 1 -26.23 -17.32 -29.97
C MET A 1 -27.22 -16.15 -30.06
N ARG A 2 -28.29 -16.17 -30.88
CA ARG A 2 -29.27 -15.06 -30.94
C ARG A 2 -30.01 -14.78 -29.64
N ALA A 3 -30.50 -15.78 -28.90
CA ALA A 3 -31.22 -15.60 -27.65
C ALA A 3 -30.37 -14.96 -26.51
N VAL A 4 -29.07 -15.24 -26.46
CA VAL A 4 -28.13 -14.63 -25.51
C VAL A 4 -27.84 -13.15 -25.84
N ARG A 5 -27.83 -12.79 -27.11
CA ARG A 5 -27.70 -11.38 -27.54
C ARG A 5 -28.92 -10.55 -27.14
N TRP A 6 -30.12 -11.09 -27.33
CA TRP A 6 -31.38 -10.42 -26.95
C TRP A 6 -31.51 -10.20 -25.45
N ARG A 7 -31.19 -11.20 -24.60
CA ARG A 7 -31.19 -11.05 -23.16
C ARG A 7 -30.18 -9.99 -22.68
N ARG A 8 -29.03 -9.88 -23.35
CA ARG A 8 -28.00 -8.87 -23.02
C ARG A 8 -28.46 -7.46 -23.41
N ALA A 9 -29.03 -7.29 -24.59
CA ALA A 9 -29.58 -6.01 -25.02
C ALA A 9 -30.73 -5.58 -24.08
N ALA A 10 -31.63 -6.48 -23.72
CA ALA A 10 -32.71 -6.22 -22.77
C ALA A 10 -32.21 -5.80 -21.38
N SER A 11 -31.14 -6.42 -20.88
CA SER A 11 -30.52 -6.03 -19.58
C SER A 11 -29.88 -4.64 -19.66
N GLN A 12 -29.22 -4.28 -20.75
CA GLN A 12 -28.63 -2.93 -20.89
C GLN A 12 -29.73 -1.86 -21.04
N VAL A 13 -30.75 -2.13 -21.84
CA VAL A 13 -31.91 -1.24 -21.96
C VAL A 13 -32.62 -1.09 -20.61
N GLY A 14 -32.85 -2.18 -19.90
CA GLY A 14 -33.47 -2.13 -18.55
C GLY A 14 -32.69 -1.27 -17.55
N ARG A 15 -31.37 -1.32 -17.59
CA ARG A 15 -30.51 -0.45 -16.75
C ARG A 15 -30.59 1.01 -17.15
N SER A 16 -30.52 1.30 -18.44
CA SER A 16 -30.66 2.68 -18.94
C SER A 16 -32.01 3.26 -18.57
N VAL A 17 -33.07 2.47 -18.66
CA VAL A 17 -34.41 2.86 -18.24
C VAL A 17 -34.50 3.08 -16.73
N ALA A 18 -33.87 2.23 -15.92
CA ALA A 18 -33.85 2.40 -14.47
C ALA A 18 -33.10 3.68 -14.05
N VAL A 19 -31.93 3.94 -14.63
CA VAL A 19 -31.18 5.19 -14.37
C VAL A 19 -31.97 6.40 -14.82
N TRP A 20 -32.59 6.35 -15.98
CA TRP A 20 -33.45 7.42 -16.49
C TRP A 20 -34.66 7.68 -15.57
N ALA A 21 -35.36 6.64 -15.12
CA ALA A 21 -36.51 6.75 -14.22
C ALA A 21 -36.11 7.38 -12.87
N VAL A 22 -34.99 6.93 -12.28
CA VAL A 22 -34.47 7.52 -11.02
C VAL A 22 -34.04 8.96 -11.22
N SER A 23 -33.39 9.30 -12.35
CA SER A 23 -33.02 10.68 -12.67
C SER A 23 -34.24 11.58 -12.86
N THR A 24 -35.30 11.08 -13.49
CA THR A 24 -36.59 11.77 -13.65
C THR A 24 -37.22 12.06 -12.29
N LEU A 25 -37.26 11.06 -11.40
CA LEU A 25 -37.79 11.23 -10.04
C LEU A 25 -36.96 12.24 -9.25
N THR A 26 -35.65 12.18 -9.35
CA THR A 26 -34.73 13.14 -8.69
C THR A 26 -35.01 14.55 -9.17
N MET A 27 -35.21 14.77 -10.48
CA MET A 27 -35.53 16.07 -11.06
C MET A 27 -36.86 16.61 -10.54
N LEU A 28 -37.89 15.77 -10.43
CA LEU A 28 -39.18 16.14 -9.85
C LEU A 28 -39.07 16.54 -8.37
N VAL A 29 -38.31 15.78 -7.59
CA VAL A 29 -38.08 16.09 -6.17
C VAL A 29 -37.33 17.42 -6.01
N LEU A 30 -36.29 17.65 -6.83
CA LEU A 30 -35.54 18.91 -6.78
C LEU A 30 -36.38 20.10 -7.22
N ALA A 31 -37.27 19.95 -8.21
CA ALA A 31 -38.22 21.00 -8.60
C ALA A 31 -39.27 21.32 -7.53
N GLY A 32 -39.57 20.35 -6.65
CA GLY A 32 -40.43 20.58 -5.48
C GLY A 32 -39.73 21.25 -4.29
N ILE A 33 -38.38 21.14 -4.22
CA ILE A 33 -37.60 21.67 -3.08
C ILE A 33 -36.95 23.03 -3.39
N LEU A 34 -36.48 23.22 -4.64
CA LEU A 34 -35.73 24.41 -5.04
C LEU A 34 -36.68 25.46 -5.70
N PRO A 35 -36.84 26.65 -5.12
CA PRO A 35 -37.80 27.64 -5.60
C PRO A 35 -37.44 28.21 -6.98
N ASP A 36 -36.14 28.21 -7.33
CA ASP A 36 -35.64 28.75 -8.61
C ASP A 36 -35.47 27.68 -9.70
N PHE A 37 -35.96 26.46 -9.46
CA PHE A 37 -35.98 25.37 -10.41
C PHE A 37 -37.44 25.00 -10.73
N ARG A 38 -37.94 25.45 -11.86
CA ARG A 38 -39.33 25.24 -12.27
C ARG A 38 -39.41 24.37 -13.53
N LEU A 39 -40.29 23.37 -13.47
CA LEU A 39 -40.60 22.45 -14.56
C LEU A 39 -42.02 22.69 -15.13
N GLN A 40 -42.70 23.71 -14.65
CA GLN A 40 -44.08 24.08 -15.00
C GLN A 40 -44.15 25.51 -15.51
N SER A 41 -45.18 25.82 -16.34
CA SER A 41 -45.46 27.19 -16.79
C SER A 41 -45.97 28.08 -15.66
N ALA A 42 -45.94 29.41 -15.87
CA ALA A 42 -46.46 30.38 -14.90
C ALA A 42 -47.96 30.18 -14.64
N ASP A 43 -48.70 29.66 -15.60
CA ASP A 43 -50.15 29.41 -15.54
C ASP A 43 -50.54 28.07 -14.88
N GLY A 44 -49.53 27.25 -14.52
CA GLY A 44 -49.72 25.93 -13.93
C GLY A 44 -49.96 24.84 -15.00
N ASP A 45 -49.25 23.70 -14.81
CA ASP A 45 -49.38 22.54 -15.70
C ASP A 45 -49.98 21.36 -14.95
N SER A 46 -50.56 20.40 -15.72
CA SER A 46 -51.02 19.16 -15.11
C SER A 46 -49.84 18.32 -14.62
N ALA A 47 -50.04 17.49 -13.61
CA ALA A 47 -49.00 16.62 -13.06
C ALA A 47 -48.37 15.71 -14.11
N THR A 48 -49.13 15.32 -15.14
CA THR A 48 -48.64 14.52 -16.26
C THR A 48 -47.71 15.32 -17.16
N THR A 49 -47.98 16.60 -17.40
CA THR A 49 -47.14 17.50 -18.20
C THR A 49 -45.82 17.72 -17.49
N ILE A 50 -45.84 18.03 -16.17
CA ILE A 50 -44.64 18.20 -15.34
C ILE A 50 -43.77 16.92 -15.35
N ALA A 51 -44.37 15.75 -15.18
CA ALA A 51 -43.67 14.47 -15.23
C ALA A 51 -43.06 14.19 -16.61
N MET A 52 -43.74 14.52 -17.67
CA MET A 52 -43.24 14.36 -19.07
C MET A 52 -42.05 15.30 -19.30
N THR A 53 -42.17 16.56 -18.89
CA THR A 53 -41.09 17.56 -18.97
C THR A 53 -39.85 17.11 -18.23
N ALA A 54 -40.00 16.59 -17.00
CA ALA A 54 -38.90 16.02 -16.23
C ALA A 54 -38.25 14.82 -16.91
N ALA A 55 -39.08 13.92 -17.48
CA ALA A 55 -38.60 12.72 -18.15
C ALA A 55 -37.79 13.04 -19.41
N VAL A 56 -38.26 13.99 -20.21
CA VAL A 56 -37.56 14.45 -21.43
C VAL A 56 -36.26 15.16 -21.05
N ALA A 57 -36.31 16.11 -20.10
CA ALA A 57 -35.13 16.84 -19.66
C ALA A 57 -34.05 15.92 -19.06
N ALA A 58 -34.44 14.93 -18.25
CA ALA A 58 -33.53 13.93 -17.69
C ALA A 58 -32.92 13.04 -18.78
N GLY A 59 -33.68 12.66 -19.77
CA GLY A 59 -33.20 11.89 -20.92
C GLY A 59 -32.21 12.67 -21.79
N VAL A 60 -32.53 13.90 -22.15
CA VAL A 60 -31.62 14.79 -22.90
C VAL A 60 -30.35 15.08 -22.13
N PHE A 61 -30.45 15.40 -20.86
CA PHE A 61 -29.27 15.59 -19.98
C PHE A 61 -28.37 14.35 -19.92
N GLY A 62 -28.97 13.15 -19.79
CA GLY A 62 -28.24 11.88 -19.79
C GLY A 62 -27.50 11.64 -21.10
N VAL A 63 -28.11 11.89 -22.26
CA VAL A 63 -27.51 11.76 -23.60
C VAL A 63 -26.40 12.79 -23.79
N LEU A 64 -26.63 14.07 -23.46
CA LEU A 64 -25.63 15.13 -23.57
C LEU A 64 -24.40 14.81 -22.69
N SER A 65 -24.64 14.37 -21.45
CA SER A 65 -23.56 13.97 -20.54
C SER A 65 -22.77 12.77 -21.09
N ALA A 66 -23.43 11.76 -21.65
CA ALA A 66 -22.78 10.58 -22.23
C ALA A 66 -21.93 10.92 -23.47
N VAL A 67 -22.27 11.94 -24.23
CA VAL A 67 -21.52 12.39 -25.43
C VAL A 67 -20.42 13.38 -25.03
N ALA A 68 -20.73 14.35 -24.20
CA ALA A 68 -19.79 15.41 -23.80
C ALA A 68 -18.62 14.87 -22.97
N TRP A 69 -18.89 13.94 -22.05
CA TRP A 69 -17.90 13.44 -21.10
C TRP A 69 -16.66 12.77 -21.74
N PRO A 70 -16.77 11.84 -22.70
CA PRO A 70 -15.61 11.25 -23.36
C PRO A 70 -14.77 12.25 -24.17
N LEU A 71 -15.41 13.28 -24.74
CA LEU A 71 -14.73 14.34 -25.49
C LEU A 71 -13.93 15.24 -24.56
N LEU A 72 -14.51 15.60 -23.43
CA LEU A 72 -13.92 16.45 -22.43
C LEU A 72 -12.75 15.82 -21.72
N VAL A 73 -12.86 14.54 -21.33
CA VAL A 73 -11.75 13.80 -20.71
C VAL A 73 -10.51 13.82 -21.61
N ARG A 74 -10.69 13.74 -22.94
CA ARG A 74 -9.58 13.84 -23.89
C ARG A 74 -8.96 15.24 -23.98
N LEU A 75 -9.75 16.29 -23.86
CA LEU A 75 -9.31 17.67 -23.90
C LEU A 75 -8.67 18.13 -22.57
N LEU A 76 -9.16 17.60 -21.45
CA LEU A 76 -8.79 18.04 -20.10
C LEU A 76 -7.56 17.33 -19.51
N LEU A 77 -6.96 16.39 -20.22
CA LEU A 77 -5.70 15.73 -19.83
C LEU A 77 -4.52 16.71 -19.62
N LEU A 78 -4.69 17.97 -20.01
CA LEU A 78 -3.69 19.03 -19.94
C LEU A 78 -3.89 20.02 -18.75
N VAL A 79 -4.99 19.89 -17.99
CA VAL A 79 -5.38 20.89 -16.96
C VAL A 79 -5.18 20.35 -15.53
N PRO A 80 -4.74 21.18 -14.56
CA PRO A 80 -4.60 20.77 -13.14
C PRO A 80 -5.92 20.30 -12.53
N ALA A 81 -5.86 19.27 -11.68
CA ALA A 81 -7.04 18.58 -11.13
C ALA A 81 -8.06 19.47 -10.41
N LEU A 82 -7.63 20.58 -9.83
CA LEU A 82 -8.50 21.50 -9.09
C LEU A 82 -9.34 22.38 -10.04
N VAL A 83 -8.72 22.80 -11.15
CA VAL A 83 -9.40 23.53 -12.24
C VAL A 83 -10.36 22.59 -12.96
N LEU A 84 -9.97 21.31 -13.09
CA LEU A 84 -10.81 20.25 -13.66
C LEU A 84 -12.09 20.05 -12.87
N GLY A 85 -12.02 20.00 -11.53
CA GLY A 85 -13.18 19.83 -10.66
C GLY A 85 -14.19 20.98 -10.83
N LEU A 86 -13.72 22.22 -10.83
CA LEU A 86 -14.53 23.41 -11.05
C LEU A 86 -15.16 23.42 -12.47
N LEU A 87 -14.37 23.13 -13.48
CA LEU A 87 -14.82 23.10 -14.87
C LEU A 87 -15.91 22.04 -15.11
N VAL A 88 -15.78 20.87 -14.48
CA VAL A 88 -16.78 19.79 -14.52
C VAL A 88 -18.12 20.25 -13.90
N PHE A 89 -18.07 20.96 -12.81
CA PHE A 89 -19.27 21.51 -12.15
C PHE A 89 -20.00 22.50 -13.06
N PHE A 90 -19.30 23.48 -13.61
CA PHE A 90 -19.88 24.47 -14.53
C PHE A 90 -20.38 23.84 -15.81
N LEU A 91 -19.67 22.87 -16.34
CA LEU A 91 -20.07 22.17 -17.55
C LEU A 91 -21.35 21.36 -17.36
N ASN A 92 -21.45 20.59 -16.28
CA ASN A 92 -22.67 19.84 -15.98
C ASN A 92 -23.86 20.76 -15.79
N GLY A 93 -23.68 21.93 -15.14
CA GLY A 93 -24.71 22.98 -15.06
C GLY A 93 -25.12 23.50 -16.44
N SER A 94 -24.15 23.79 -17.32
CA SER A 94 -24.41 24.23 -18.69
C SER A 94 -25.14 23.17 -19.54
N LEU A 95 -24.79 21.89 -19.38
CA LEU A 95 -25.48 20.78 -20.06
C LEU A 95 -26.94 20.64 -19.58
N LEU A 96 -27.19 20.88 -18.30
CA LEU A 96 -28.55 20.88 -17.77
C LEU A 96 -29.37 22.05 -18.34
N LEU A 97 -28.82 23.26 -18.36
CA LEU A 97 -29.48 24.43 -18.96
C LEU A 97 -29.78 24.20 -20.43
N LEU A 98 -28.84 23.59 -21.17
CA LEU A 98 -29.05 23.21 -22.57
C LEU A 98 -30.16 22.15 -22.68
N ALA A 99 -30.20 21.15 -21.81
CA ALA A 99 -31.24 20.13 -21.80
C ALA A 99 -32.63 20.73 -21.50
N LEU A 100 -32.71 21.70 -20.60
CA LEU A 100 -33.96 22.43 -20.33
C LEU A 100 -34.41 23.29 -21.52
N ARG A 101 -33.46 23.92 -22.23
CA ARG A 101 -33.77 24.71 -23.45
C ARG A 101 -34.19 23.84 -24.64
N LEU A 102 -33.65 22.64 -24.76
CA LEU A 102 -34.01 21.68 -25.81
C LEU A 102 -35.31 20.94 -25.53
N ASN A 103 -35.93 21.19 -24.39
CA ASN A 103 -37.22 20.60 -24.04
C ASN A 103 -38.34 21.21 -24.90
N PRO A 104 -39.14 20.38 -25.61
CA PRO A 104 -40.21 20.86 -26.49
C PRO A 104 -41.29 21.70 -25.82
N SER A 105 -41.46 21.59 -24.51
CA SER A 105 -42.42 22.36 -23.71
C SER A 105 -42.04 23.85 -23.57
N GLY A 106 -40.74 24.20 -23.75
CA GLY A 106 -40.24 25.58 -23.76
C GLY A 106 -40.39 26.40 -22.47
N GLN A 107 -40.87 25.79 -21.40
CA GLN A 107 -41.36 26.47 -20.19
C GLN A 107 -40.55 26.15 -18.91
N SER A 108 -39.41 25.45 -19.05
CA SER A 108 -38.56 25.11 -17.90
C SER A 108 -37.50 26.19 -17.68
N GLU A 109 -37.45 26.78 -16.50
CA GLU A 109 -36.45 27.77 -16.14
C GLU A 109 -35.65 27.30 -14.91
N ALA A 110 -34.36 27.62 -14.92
CA ALA A 110 -33.51 27.47 -13.76
C ALA A 110 -32.48 28.60 -13.74
N ALA A 111 -32.25 29.17 -12.57
CA ALA A 111 -31.14 30.09 -12.37
C ALA A 111 -29.80 29.32 -12.59
N PRO A 112 -28.75 29.96 -13.12
CA PRO A 112 -27.49 29.29 -13.40
C PRO A 112 -26.89 28.56 -12.19
N GLU A 113 -26.98 29.13 -10.99
CA GLU A 113 -26.48 28.55 -9.74
C GLU A 113 -27.29 27.31 -9.37
N THR A 114 -28.60 27.37 -9.49
CA THR A 114 -29.52 26.26 -9.22
C THR A 114 -29.32 25.14 -10.23
N ALA A 115 -29.08 25.45 -11.51
CA ALA A 115 -28.77 24.46 -12.53
C ALA A 115 -27.48 23.67 -12.23
N VAL A 116 -26.46 24.32 -11.66
CA VAL A 116 -25.24 23.64 -11.23
C VAL A 116 -25.54 22.65 -10.09
N ILE A 117 -26.34 23.07 -9.10
CA ILE A 117 -26.71 22.20 -7.95
C ILE A 117 -27.53 21.01 -8.44
N VAL A 118 -28.55 21.24 -9.25
CA VAL A 118 -29.43 20.20 -9.83
C VAL A 118 -28.62 19.22 -10.67
N ALA A 119 -27.75 19.72 -11.52
CA ALA A 119 -26.88 18.88 -12.35
C ALA A 119 -25.91 18.02 -11.52
N ALA A 120 -25.35 18.60 -10.45
CA ALA A 120 -24.47 17.86 -9.53
C ALA A 120 -25.23 16.73 -8.81
N VAL A 121 -26.41 17.02 -8.25
CA VAL A 121 -27.25 16.00 -7.60
C VAL A 121 -27.68 14.93 -8.58
N MET A 122 -28.16 15.30 -9.77
CA MET A 122 -28.57 14.35 -10.81
C MET A 122 -27.40 13.47 -11.27
N SER A 123 -26.23 14.06 -11.49
CA SER A 123 -25.03 13.30 -11.85
C SER A 123 -24.62 12.34 -10.72
N ALA A 124 -24.68 12.76 -9.47
CA ALA A 124 -24.39 11.92 -8.32
C ALA A 124 -25.39 10.76 -8.18
N VAL A 125 -26.71 11.04 -8.32
CA VAL A 125 -27.77 10.02 -8.24
C VAL A 125 -27.73 9.05 -9.42
N ALA A 126 -27.56 9.55 -10.64
CA ALA A 126 -27.41 8.71 -11.83
C ALA A 126 -26.18 7.82 -11.73
N SER A 127 -25.07 8.37 -11.24
CA SER A 127 -23.82 7.66 -10.99
C SER A 127 -23.96 6.62 -9.88
N ALA A 128 -24.62 6.97 -8.78
CA ALA A 128 -24.89 6.05 -7.66
C ALA A 128 -25.81 4.90 -8.10
N THR A 129 -26.86 5.19 -8.86
CA THR A 129 -27.79 4.19 -9.39
C THR A 129 -27.09 3.28 -10.42
N GLY A 130 -26.35 3.87 -11.36
CA GLY A 130 -25.54 3.12 -12.33
C GLY A 130 -24.47 2.27 -11.64
N GLY A 131 -23.81 2.81 -10.62
CA GLY A 131 -22.84 2.11 -9.79
C GLY A 131 -23.44 0.98 -8.98
N ALA A 132 -24.57 1.19 -8.32
CA ALA A 132 -25.29 0.15 -7.58
C ALA A 132 -25.78 -1.00 -8.49
N LEU A 133 -26.23 -0.67 -9.69
CA LEU A 133 -26.59 -1.66 -10.72
C LEU A 133 -25.36 -2.35 -11.33
N ALA A 134 -24.19 -1.68 -11.36
CA ALA A 134 -22.92 -2.23 -11.85
C ALA A 134 -22.18 -3.04 -10.79
N VAL A 135 -22.27 -2.68 -9.50
CA VAL A 135 -21.68 -3.44 -8.37
C VAL A 135 -22.27 -4.85 -8.27
N ARG A 136 -23.49 -5.06 -8.73
CA ARG A 136 -24.10 -6.41 -8.88
C ARG A 136 -23.53 -7.20 -10.06
N ASP A 137 -22.72 -6.61 -10.92
CA ASP A 137 -22.28 -7.23 -12.16
C ASP A 137 -20.74 -7.22 -12.31
N ASP A 138 -20.05 -7.89 -11.37
CA ASP A 138 -18.63 -8.27 -11.54
C ASP A 138 -18.39 -9.00 -12.87
N GLU A 139 -19.41 -9.69 -13.39
CA GLU A 139 -19.36 -10.31 -14.70
C GLU A 139 -19.34 -9.32 -15.86
N ALA A 140 -19.94 -8.13 -15.77
CA ALA A 140 -19.86 -7.14 -16.84
C ALA A 140 -18.46 -6.53 -16.95
N TYR A 141 -17.81 -6.29 -15.81
CA TYR A 141 -16.42 -5.84 -15.76
C TYR A 141 -15.47 -6.91 -16.33
N ARG A 142 -15.59 -8.17 -15.89
CA ARG A 142 -14.84 -9.31 -16.45
C ARG A 142 -15.05 -9.45 -17.95
N ARG A 143 -16.29 -9.42 -18.44
CA ARG A 143 -16.61 -9.50 -19.87
C ARG A 143 -16.04 -8.34 -20.67
N ARG A 144 -15.88 -7.15 -20.08
CA ARG A 144 -15.22 -6.01 -20.74
C ARG A 144 -13.72 -6.23 -20.84
N LEU A 145 -13.08 -6.72 -19.78
CA LEU A 145 -11.68 -7.10 -19.79
C LEU A 145 -11.40 -8.17 -20.85
N TYR A 146 -12.22 -9.22 -20.93
CA TYR A 146 -12.09 -10.26 -21.94
C TYR A 146 -12.22 -9.71 -23.37
N ARG A 147 -13.11 -8.76 -23.62
CA ARG A 147 -13.22 -8.12 -24.93
C ARG A 147 -12.03 -7.24 -25.28
N LEU A 148 -11.43 -6.60 -24.30
CA LEU A 148 -10.20 -5.82 -24.47
C LEU A 148 -9.01 -6.75 -24.75
N ALA A 149 -8.90 -7.84 -24.00
CA ALA A 149 -7.90 -8.88 -24.20
C ALA A 149 -8.01 -9.49 -25.61
N ASP A 150 -9.21 -9.91 -26.02
CA ASP A 150 -9.47 -10.47 -27.35
C ASP A 150 -9.16 -9.47 -28.48
N ARG A 151 -9.45 -8.20 -28.30
CA ARG A 151 -9.11 -7.17 -29.29
C ARG A 151 -7.60 -7.00 -29.42
N ARG A 152 -6.88 -6.91 -28.30
CA ARG A 152 -5.42 -6.78 -28.31
C ARG A 152 -4.73 -8.01 -28.87
N ARG A 153 -5.23 -9.22 -28.54
CA ARG A 153 -4.72 -10.48 -29.08
C ARG A 153 -4.87 -10.55 -30.62
N ARG A 154 -5.91 -9.94 -31.19
CA ARG A 154 -6.17 -9.94 -32.65
C ARG A 154 -5.48 -8.79 -33.40
N SER A 155 -5.18 -7.68 -32.73
CA SER A 155 -4.72 -6.43 -33.35
C SER A 155 -3.33 -6.00 -32.92
N GLY A 156 -2.73 -6.68 -31.92
CA GLY A 156 -1.41 -6.36 -31.38
C GLY A 156 -0.28 -7.06 -32.14
N PRO A 157 0.97 -6.60 -31.95
CA PRO A 157 2.14 -7.33 -32.40
C PRO A 157 2.15 -8.72 -31.77
N ALA A 158 2.78 -9.69 -32.44
CA ALA A 158 2.93 -11.05 -31.91
C ALA A 158 3.68 -11.00 -30.57
N CYS A 159 3.01 -11.41 -29.50
CA CYS A 159 3.65 -11.53 -28.20
C CYS A 159 4.56 -12.76 -28.15
N PRO A 160 5.67 -12.72 -27.40
CA PRO A 160 6.51 -13.90 -27.18
C PRO A 160 5.71 -15.09 -26.65
N ALA A 161 6.08 -16.29 -27.06
CA ALA A 161 5.50 -17.54 -26.53
C ALA A 161 5.99 -17.86 -25.10
N THR A 162 7.05 -17.18 -24.65
CA THR A 162 7.59 -17.28 -23.30
C THR A 162 6.63 -16.70 -22.28
N HIS A 163 6.69 -17.21 -21.03
CA HIS A 163 5.82 -16.73 -19.96
C HIS A 163 6.26 -15.35 -19.47
N GLY A 164 5.31 -14.43 -19.31
CA GLY A 164 5.51 -13.28 -18.44
C GLY A 164 5.34 -13.67 -16.97
N THR A 165 5.86 -12.86 -16.06
CA THR A 165 5.72 -13.09 -14.62
C THR A 165 5.10 -11.87 -13.94
N VAL A 166 4.09 -12.12 -13.10
CA VAL A 166 3.47 -11.10 -12.25
C VAL A 166 3.82 -11.41 -10.81
N PHE A 167 4.54 -10.50 -10.17
CA PHE A 167 4.83 -10.53 -8.74
C PHE A 167 3.84 -9.62 -8.03
N LEU A 168 3.04 -10.17 -7.11
CA LEU A 168 2.07 -9.44 -6.32
C LEU A 168 2.48 -9.48 -4.86
N GLN A 169 2.92 -8.35 -4.34
CA GLN A 169 3.20 -8.18 -2.93
C GLN A 169 1.89 -7.95 -2.17
N LEU A 170 1.64 -8.74 -1.14
CA LEU A 170 0.62 -8.49 -0.13
C LEU A 170 1.32 -7.94 1.10
N ASP A 171 1.38 -6.61 1.18
CA ASP A 171 2.14 -5.89 2.19
C ASP A 171 1.74 -6.28 3.62
N GLY A 172 2.72 -6.61 4.43
CA GLY A 172 2.55 -6.93 5.85
C GLY A 172 1.89 -8.28 6.16
N VAL A 173 1.58 -9.10 5.16
CA VAL A 173 0.94 -10.41 5.38
C VAL A 173 1.95 -11.47 5.76
N GLY A 174 1.96 -11.89 7.03
CA GLY A 174 2.82 -12.99 7.50
C GLY A 174 2.40 -14.35 6.96
N HIS A 175 3.36 -15.29 6.87
CA HIS A 175 3.13 -16.68 6.46
C HIS A 175 2.01 -17.36 7.26
N ASP A 176 2.02 -17.19 8.58
CA ASP A 176 1.06 -17.83 9.48
C ASP A 176 -0.34 -17.21 9.33
N VAL A 177 -0.40 -15.89 9.08
CA VAL A 177 -1.64 -15.17 8.78
C VAL A 177 -2.27 -15.70 7.49
N LEU A 178 -1.47 -15.84 6.43
CA LEU A 178 -1.95 -16.42 5.17
C LEU A 178 -2.47 -17.84 5.36
N THR A 179 -1.69 -18.67 6.05
CA THR A 179 -2.04 -20.08 6.34
C THR A 179 -3.34 -20.17 7.13
N ALA A 180 -3.50 -19.35 8.17
CA ALA A 180 -4.72 -19.28 8.97
C ALA A 180 -5.93 -18.80 8.14
N ALA A 181 -5.74 -17.79 7.28
CA ALA A 181 -6.79 -17.27 6.41
C ALA A 181 -7.27 -18.33 5.40
N VAL A 182 -6.34 -19.11 4.84
CA VAL A 182 -6.66 -20.26 3.97
C VAL A 182 -7.44 -21.31 4.75
N GLY A 183 -6.99 -21.67 5.95
CA GLY A 183 -7.67 -22.64 6.82
C GLY A 183 -9.10 -22.22 7.23
N LYS A 184 -9.32 -20.92 7.41
CA LYS A 184 -10.65 -20.34 7.69
C LYS A 184 -11.54 -20.17 6.44
N GLY A 185 -11.05 -20.49 5.24
CA GLY A 185 -11.80 -20.34 3.99
C GLY A 185 -11.95 -18.88 3.53
N LEU A 186 -11.15 -17.95 4.07
CA LEU A 186 -11.21 -16.53 3.72
C LEU A 186 -10.56 -16.24 2.36
N MET A 187 -9.65 -17.11 1.91
CA MET A 187 -8.89 -16.97 0.68
C MET A 187 -9.07 -18.22 -0.23
N PRO A 188 -10.25 -18.39 -0.85
CA PRO A 188 -10.57 -19.59 -1.63
C PRO A 188 -9.71 -19.76 -2.88
N THR A 189 -9.19 -18.67 -3.50
CA THR A 189 -8.28 -18.73 -4.64
C THR A 189 -6.94 -19.32 -4.22
N VAL A 190 -6.37 -18.80 -3.14
CA VAL A 190 -5.11 -19.31 -2.58
C VAL A 190 -5.27 -20.75 -2.09
N ALA A 191 -6.42 -21.07 -1.42
CA ALA A 191 -6.73 -22.43 -0.99
C ALA A 191 -6.75 -23.43 -2.16
N ARG A 192 -7.32 -23.04 -3.30
CA ARG A 192 -7.34 -23.83 -4.52
C ARG A 192 -5.93 -24.00 -5.10
N TRP A 193 -5.14 -22.93 -5.16
CA TRP A 193 -3.75 -23.00 -5.63
C TRP A 193 -2.88 -23.95 -4.80
N LEU A 194 -3.11 -24.01 -3.51
CA LEU A 194 -2.44 -24.91 -2.57
C LEU A 194 -3.03 -26.34 -2.52
N GLY A 195 -4.08 -26.64 -3.31
CA GLY A 195 -4.77 -27.93 -3.26
C GLY A 195 -5.55 -28.17 -1.96
N ARG A 196 -5.82 -27.13 -1.16
CA ARG A 196 -6.54 -27.19 0.13
C ARG A 196 -8.04 -26.88 0.00
N ALA A 197 -8.55 -26.63 -1.19
CA ALA A 197 -9.97 -26.47 -1.43
C ALA A 197 -10.69 -27.84 -1.35
N PRO A 198 -11.97 -27.89 -0.87
CA PRO A 198 -12.74 -29.14 -0.87
C PRO A 198 -12.74 -29.78 -2.24
N ALA A 199 -12.44 -31.09 -2.29
CA ALA A 199 -12.39 -31.85 -3.53
C ALA A 199 -13.77 -31.85 -4.19
N ALA A 200 -13.88 -31.15 -5.31
CA ALA A 200 -14.93 -31.41 -6.28
C ALA A 200 -14.31 -32.34 -7.34
N ASP A 201 -15.02 -33.41 -7.67
CA ASP A 201 -14.56 -34.42 -8.63
C ASP A 201 -14.02 -33.75 -9.91
N GLY A 202 -12.77 -34.08 -10.27
CA GLY A 202 -12.13 -33.62 -11.50
C GLY A 202 -11.29 -32.34 -11.41
N ARG A 203 -10.96 -31.80 -10.22
CA ARG A 203 -10.05 -30.63 -10.09
C ARG A 203 -8.59 -31.03 -10.22
N PRO A 204 -7.75 -30.21 -10.90
CA PRO A 204 -6.33 -30.40 -10.93
C PRO A 204 -5.72 -30.32 -9.53
N GLY A 205 -4.61 -31.00 -9.28
CA GLY A 205 -3.84 -30.94 -8.04
C GLY A 205 -3.34 -29.53 -7.70
N PRO A 206 -2.53 -29.38 -6.64
CA PRO A 206 -1.96 -28.10 -6.27
C PRO A 206 -1.16 -27.51 -7.44
N SER A 207 -1.29 -26.22 -7.66
CA SER A 207 -0.56 -25.48 -8.70
C SER A 207 0.58 -24.62 -8.15
N HIS A 208 0.56 -24.33 -6.84
CA HIS A 208 1.52 -23.49 -6.15
C HIS A 208 2.05 -24.16 -4.89
N ARG A 209 3.24 -23.73 -4.48
CA ARG A 209 3.86 -24.02 -3.17
C ARG A 209 3.90 -22.76 -2.34
N LEU A 210 3.77 -22.91 -1.03
CA LEU A 210 3.94 -21.85 -0.04
C LEU A 210 5.23 -22.10 0.73
N THR A 211 6.12 -21.11 0.72
CA THR A 211 7.41 -21.15 1.43
C THR A 211 7.49 -19.92 2.33
N SER A 212 7.86 -20.07 3.59
CA SER A 212 8.20 -18.95 4.46
C SER A 212 9.63 -18.48 4.19
N TRP A 213 9.89 -17.20 4.41
CA TRP A 213 11.26 -16.67 4.42
C TRP A 213 11.45 -15.74 5.63
N ARG A 214 12.67 -15.39 5.93
CA ARG A 214 13.00 -14.52 7.07
C ARG A 214 13.52 -13.18 6.58
N THR A 215 12.99 -12.10 7.16
CA THR A 215 13.48 -10.73 6.90
C THR A 215 14.84 -10.49 7.56
N ASP A 216 15.48 -9.39 7.17
CA ASP A 216 16.56 -8.76 7.93
C ASP A 216 16.03 -8.18 9.25
N TRP A 217 16.91 -7.62 10.10
CA TRP A 217 16.45 -6.99 11.36
C TRP A 217 15.41 -5.91 11.10
N SER A 218 15.66 -5.03 10.11
CA SER A 218 14.66 -4.08 9.65
C SER A 218 13.57 -4.78 8.84
N SER A 219 12.58 -5.39 9.51
CA SER A 219 11.40 -6.00 8.88
C SER A 219 10.42 -4.91 8.45
N GLN A 220 10.81 -4.15 7.42
CA GLN A 220 10.14 -2.94 6.93
C GLN A 220 10.00 -3.00 5.42
N THR A 221 8.90 -2.45 4.87
CA THR A 221 8.68 -2.34 3.42
C THR A 221 9.87 -1.66 2.73
N GLY A 222 10.41 -0.59 3.32
CA GLY A 222 11.55 0.13 2.76
C GLY A 222 12.79 -0.74 2.57
N ALA A 223 13.18 -1.53 3.58
CA ALA A 223 14.34 -2.41 3.50
C ALA A 223 14.06 -3.63 2.62
N SER A 224 12.93 -4.31 2.84
CA SER A 224 12.59 -5.53 2.11
C SER A 224 12.35 -5.26 0.63
N GLN A 225 11.54 -4.25 0.29
CA GLN A 225 11.23 -3.95 -1.10
C GLN A 225 12.45 -3.43 -1.89
N LEU A 226 13.36 -2.66 -1.23
CA LEU A 226 14.60 -2.25 -1.86
C LEU A 226 15.47 -3.48 -2.20
N GLY A 227 15.66 -4.39 -1.23
CA GLY A 227 16.40 -5.63 -1.43
C GLY A 227 15.78 -6.51 -2.51
N ILE A 228 14.45 -6.70 -2.50
CA ILE A 228 13.73 -7.51 -3.49
C ILE A 228 13.82 -6.90 -4.89
N LEU A 229 13.68 -5.59 -5.05
CA LEU A 229 13.64 -4.94 -6.37
C LEU A 229 15.02 -4.60 -6.94
N HIS A 230 16.02 -4.33 -6.10
CA HIS A 230 17.33 -3.87 -6.53
C HIS A 230 18.50 -4.77 -6.08
N GLY A 231 18.22 -5.89 -5.40
CA GLY A 231 19.24 -6.87 -4.99
C GLY A 231 20.09 -6.43 -3.80
N SER A 232 19.87 -5.27 -3.23
CA SER A 232 20.55 -4.81 -2.01
C SER A 232 19.67 -3.90 -1.17
N ASN A 233 19.65 -4.17 0.13
CA ASN A 233 19.14 -3.29 1.17
C ASN A 233 20.25 -2.90 2.16
N HIS A 234 21.51 -2.93 1.69
CA HIS A 234 22.65 -2.48 2.47
C HIS A 234 22.40 -1.05 2.95
N ASP A 235 22.76 -0.81 4.21
CA ASP A 235 22.64 0.50 4.85
C ASP A 235 21.20 1.06 4.97
N VAL A 236 20.21 0.15 5.14
CA VAL A 236 18.84 0.50 5.51
C VAL A 236 18.51 -0.08 6.89
N PRO A 237 18.97 0.58 7.99
CA PRO A 237 18.88 0.02 9.34
C PRO A 237 17.45 0.01 9.92
N ALA A 238 16.55 0.85 9.38
CA ALA A 238 15.16 0.98 9.84
C ALA A 238 14.29 1.69 8.79
N PHE A 239 13.01 1.93 9.10
CA PHE A 239 12.14 2.75 8.26
C PHE A 239 12.56 4.21 8.23
N ARG A 240 13.10 4.73 9.33
CA ARG A 240 13.66 6.07 9.46
C ARG A 240 14.89 6.07 10.36
N TRP A 241 15.93 6.78 9.96
CA TRP A 241 17.18 6.90 10.72
C TRP A 241 17.85 8.25 10.47
N TYR A 242 18.82 8.58 11.29
CA TYR A 242 19.62 9.80 11.18
C TYR A 242 21.00 9.47 10.61
N GLU A 243 21.39 10.15 9.56
CA GLU A 243 22.73 10.06 8.96
C GLU A 243 23.60 11.19 9.50
N LYS A 244 24.70 10.84 10.18
CA LYS A 244 25.56 11.81 10.86
C LYS A 244 26.43 12.61 9.89
N ASP A 245 26.79 12.04 8.77
CA ASP A 245 27.59 12.66 7.71
C ASP A 245 26.82 13.74 6.94
N THR A 246 25.54 13.50 6.68
CA THR A 246 24.66 14.46 6.00
C THR A 246 23.92 15.40 6.96
N GLY A 247 23.77 15.00 8.22
CA GLY A 247 22.95 15.70 9.21
C GLY A 247 21.44 15.58 8.95
N GLU A 248 21.02 14.63 8.13
CA GLU A 248 19.63 14.47 7.70
C GLU A 248 18.93 13.24 8.30
N VAL A 249 17.60 13.31 8.39
CA VAL A 249 16.76 12.16 8.72
C VAL A 249 16.26 11.54 7.44
N MET A 250 16.76 10.34 7.15
CA MET A 250 16.24 9.49 6.08
C MET A 250 14.91 8.87 6.49
N VAL A 251 13.96 8.79 5.55
CA VAL A 251 12.66 8.14 5.76
C VAL A 251 12.30 7.41 4.48
N SER A 252 12.19 6.09 4.52
CA SER A 252 12.05 5.23 3.33
C SER A 252 10.87 5.62 2.42
N ASN A 253 9.77 6.12 2.98
CA ASN A 253 8.61 6.57 2.22
C ASN A 253 8.58 8.08 1.92
N ARG A 254 9.71 8.77 2.03
CA ARG A 254 9.87 10.14 1.53
C ARG A 254 10.43 10.08 0.10
N PRO A 255 9.81 10.76 -0.89
CA PRO A 255 10.23 10.66 -2.29
C PRO A 255 11.73 10.92 -2.52
N THR A 256 12.31 11.92 -1.84
CA THR A 256 13.74 12.24 -1.92
C THR A 256 14.61 11.13 -1.38
N SER A 257 14.26 10.61 -0.18
CA SER A 257 14.99 9.51 0.44
C SER A 257 14.84 8.21 -0.38
N ALA A 258 13.62 7.88 -0.86
CA ALA A 258 13.41 6.71 -1.71
C ALA A 258 14.24 6.76 -3.01
N ALA A 259 14.33 7.93 -3.64
CA ALA A 259 15.16 8.12 -4.82
C ALA A 259 16.66 7.93 -4.52
N GLU A 260 17.12 8.43 -3.38
CA GLU A 260 18.50 8.28 -2.93
C GLU A 260 18.83 6.82 -2.57
N LEU A 261 17.96 6.15 -1.82
CA LEU A 261 18.15 4.73 -1.47
C LEU A 261 18.21 3.85 -2.71
N GLN A 262 17.34 4.09 -3.69
CA GLN A 262 17.39 3.38 -4.97
C GLN A 262 18.71 3.63 -5.71
N ARG A 263 19.20 4.87 -5.73
CA ARG A 263 20.48 5.21 -6.33
C ARG A 263 21.65 4.46 -5.67
N ARG A 264 21.70 4.47 -4.32
CA ARG A 264 22.72 3.74 -3.54
C ARG A 264 22.67 2.23 -3.81
N ALA A 265 21.47 1.63 -3.86
CA ALA A 265 21.34 0.21 -4.16
C ALA A 265 21.84 -0.15 -5.56
N VAL A 266 21.52 0.66 -6.58
CA VAL A 266 22.01 0.47 -7.96
C VAL A 266 23.54 0.63 -8.03
N GLU A 267 24.10 1.62 -7.33
CA GLU A 267 25.56 1.79 -7.27
C GLU A 267 26.28 0.63 -6.56
N HIS A 268 25.65 0.14 -5.48
CA HIS A 268 26.22 -0.97 -4.70
C HIS A 268 26.20 -2.30 -5.47
N THR A 269 25.12 -2.58 -6.19
CA THR A 269 24.97 -3.84 -6.96
C THR A 269 25.54 -3.78 -8.37
N GLY A 270 25.66 -2.59 -8.95
CA GLY A 270 25.95 -2.41 -10.38
C GLY A 270 24.79 -2.85 -11.30
N ASP A 271 23.60 -3.14 -10.75
CA ASP A 271 22.43 -3.66 -11.45
C ASP A 271 21.27 -2.66 -11.43
N GLY A 272 20.60 -2.51 -12.56
CA GLY A 272 19.43 -1.63 -12.69
C GLY A 272 18.19 -2.07 -11.91
N GLY A 273 18.10 -3.37 -11.55
CA GLY A 273 17.01 -3.95 -10.78
C GLY A 273 16.26 -5.10 -11.48
N LEU A 274 15.33 -5.69 -10.75
CA LEU A 274 14.57 -6.90 -11.14
C LEU A 274 13.76 -6.73 -12.44
N LEU A 275 13.30 -5.51 -12.73
CA LEU A 275 12.33 -5.21 -13.79
C LEU A 275 12.96 -4.54 -15.02
N GLY A 276 14.27 -4.61 -15.18
CA GLY A 276 15.02 -3.88 -16.21
C GLY A 276 14.78 -4.30 -17.67
N ALA A 277 14.04 -5.38 -17.91
CA ALA A 277 13.73 -5.88 -19.24
C ALA A 277 12.22 -5.86 -19.50
N ASP A 278 11.70 -4.80 -20.14
CA ASP A 278 10.28 -4.59 -20.46
C ASP A 278 9.35 -4.76 -19.23
N GLY A 279 9.84 -4.29 -18.08
CA GLY A 279 9.15 -4.46 -16.80
C GLY A 279 8.23 -3.30 -16.44
N ALA A 280 7.28 -3.58 -15.53
CA ALA A 280 6.37 -2.59 -14.96
C ALA A 280 6.37 -2.65 -13.42
N SER A 281 6.44 -1.47 -12.77
CA SER A 281 6.39 -1.29 -11.31
C SER A 281 5.15 -0.50 -10.93
N ARG A 282 4.33 -1.03 -9.98
CA ARG A 282 3.01 -0.48 -9.64
C ARG A 282 2.78 -0.46 -8.13
N GLY A 283 2.55 0.73 -7.55
CA GLY A 283 2.26 0.88 -6.12
C GLY A 283 3.48 0.77 -5.19
N ASN A 284 4.68 0.76 -5.72
CA ASN A 284 5.91 0.46 -4.98
C ASN A 284 6.61 1.72 -4.45
N LEU A 285 7.47 1.54 -3.42
CA LEU A 285 8.40 2.59 -3.00
C LEU A 285 9.50 2.80 -4.06
N PHE A 286 9.97 1.73 -4.69
CA PHE A 286 11.10 1.73 -5.63
C PHE A 286 10.71 1.24 -7.01
N GLY A 287 11.49 1.63 -8.00
CA GLY A 287 11.20 1.36 -9.40
C GLY A 287 11.63 -0.02 -9.92
N GLY A 288 12.61 -0.67 -9.28
CA GLY A 288 13.14 -1.95 -9.73
C GLY A 288 13.74 -1.94 -11.15
N GLY A 289 14.15 -0.78 -11.67
CA GLY A 289 14.64 -0.65 -13.03
C GLY A 289 13.56 -0.68 -14.12
N ALA A 290 12.28 -0.68 -13.76
CA ALA A 290 11.17 -0.86 -14.70
C ALA A 290 11.06 0.29 -15.72
N ASP A 291 10.75 -0.07 -16.98
CA ASP A 291 10.46 0.87 -18.06
C ASP A 291 9.16 1.64 -17.83
N GLU A 292 8.14 0.96 -17.29
CA GLU A 292 6.83 1.55 -16.98
C GLU A 292 6.61 1.62 -15.46
N GLN A 293 6.43 2.83 -14.95
CA GLN A 293 6.25 3.05 -13.52
C GLN A 293 4.99 3.89 -13.25
N ALA A 294 4.14 3.42 -12.33
CA ALA A 294 2.97 4.16 -11.86
C ALA A 294 2.78 3.97 -10.37
N LEU A 295 2.54 5.08 -9.64
CA LEU A 295 2.44 5.09 -8.18
C LEU A 295 3.75 4.69 -7.48
N VAL A 296 4.89 4.91 -8.13
CA VAL A 296 6.20 4.62 -7.58
C VAL A 296 6.75 5.88 -6.92
N LEU A 297 7.20 5.74 -5.67
CA LEU A 297 7.56 6.89 -4.84
C LEU A 297 8.89 7.50 -5.23
N SER A 298 9.91 6.68 -5.53
CA SER A 298 11.27 7.12 -5.87
C SER A 298 11.35 8.00 -7.12
N ILE A 299 10.37 7.93 -8.01
CA ILE A 299 10.32 8.78 -9.22
C ILE A 299 9.53 10.08 -9.05
N ALA A 300 8.86 10.26 -7.90
CA ALA A 300 8.02 11.44 -7.68
C ALA A 300 8.82 12.76 -7.66
N THR A 301 10.15 12.70 -7.44
CA THR A 301 11.06 13.85 -7.44
C THR A 301 11.53 14.26 -8.84
N ARG A 302 11.47 13.38 -9.83
CA ARG A 302 11.93 13.67 -11.19
C ARG A 302 11.04 14.71 -11.86
N ARG A 303 11.51 15.94 -11.96
CA ARG A 303 10.91 17.00 -12.78
C ARG A 303 11.11 16.67 -14.26
N ARG A 304 9.97 16.45 -14.96
CA ARG A 304 9.85 16.45 -16.44
C ARG A 304 10.79 15.52 -17.23
N SER A 305 10.46 14.25 -17.29
CA SER A 305 10.75 13.46 -18.48
C SER A 305 9.42 13.16 -19.21
N PRO A 306 9.35 13.22 -20.55
CA PRO A 306 8.17 12.79 -21.32
C PRO A 306 7.82 11.33 -21.10
N GLN A 307 8.77 10.53 -20.63
CA GLN A 307 8.63 9.11 -20.33
C GLN A 307 7.96 8.82 -18.97
N THR A 308 7.75 9.83 -18.11
CA THR A 308 7.05 9.63 -16.82
C THR A 308 5.54 9.51 -17.04
N ARG A 309 5.09 8.40 -17.62
CA ARG A 309 3.69 8.03 -17.78
C ARG A 309 3.03 7.57 -16.46
N SER A 310 3.63 7.88 -15.32
CA SER A 310 3.10 7.57 -13.97
C SER A 310 1.65 8.01 -13.75
N ARG A 311 1.17 8.99 -14.53
CA ARG A 311 -0.22 9.46 -14.48
C ARG A 311 -1.18 8.61 -15.30
N ALA A 312 -0.70 7.87 -16.29
CA ALA A 312 -1.55 7.16 -17.24
C ALA A 312 -2.43 6.10 -16.55
N GLY A 313 -1.94 5.45 -15.50
CA GLY A 313 -2.68 4.42 -14.77
C GLY A 313 -3.92 4.97 -14.05
N TYR A 314 -3.79 6.03 -13.24
CA TYR A 314 -4.92 6.68 -12.57
C TYR A 314 -5.93 7.24 -13.58
N PHE A 315 -5.44 8.00 -14.56
CA PHE A 315 -6.31 8.61 -15.56
C PHE A 315 -7.00 7.58 -16.43
N ALA A 316 -6.29 6.52 -16.81
CA ALA A 316 -6.89 5.43 -17.58
C ALA A 316 -8.00 4.72 -16.80
N TYR A 317 -7.81 4.48 -15.50
CA TYR A 317 -8.81 3.85 -14.65
C TYR A 317 -10.03 4.76 -14.42
N PHE A 318 -9.81 6.01 -13.99
CA PHE A 318 -10.88 6.96 -13.68
C PHE A 318 -11.48 7.64 -14.92
N SER A 319 -10.89 7.50 -16.10
CA SER A 319 -11.51 7.94 -17.35
C SER A 319 -12.77 7.14 -17.72
N ASP A 320 -12.96 5.97 -17.10
CA ASP A 320 -14.22 5.25 -17.16
C ASP A 320 -15.12 5.68 -15.99
N PRO A 321 -16.25 6.36 -16.26
CA PRO A 321 -17.16 6.83 -15.22
C PRO A 321 -17.67 5.71 -14.31
N ALA A 322 -17.85 4.50 -14.82
CA ALA A 322 -18.30 3.35 -14.04
C ALA A 322 -17.25 2.94 -12.97
N ASN A 323 -15.96 2.99 -13.31
CA ASN A 323 -14.89 2.73 -12.36
C ASN A 323 -14.81 3.84 -11.30
N ALA A 324 -14.90 5.11 -11.71
CA ALA A 324 -14.88 6.24 -10.81
C ALA A 324 -16.01 6.17 -9.77
N VAL A 325 -17.22 5.89 -10.21
CA VAL A 325 -18.40 5.75 -9.34
C VAL A 325 -18.28 4.54 -8.42
N ARG A 326 -17.88 3.40 -8.95
CA ARG A 326 -17.68 2.17 -8.14
C ARG A 326 -16.67 2.42 -7.03
N THR A 327 -15.54 3.02 -7.36
CA THR A 327 -14.48 3.31 -6.37
C THR A 327 -14.94 4.37 -5.37
N ALA A 328 -15.66 5.42 -5.81
CA ALA A 328 -16.20 6.44 -4.91
C ALA A 328 -17.23 5.85 -3.92
N LEU A 329 -18.17 5.03 -4.38
CA LEU A 329 -19.13 4.35 -3.50
C LEU A 329 -18.43 3.38 -2.54
N SER A 330 -17.45 2.63 -3.02
CA SER A 330 -16.66 1.72 -2.19
C SER A 330 -15.83 2.48 -1.16
N PHE A 331 -15.29 3.65 -1.53
CA PHE A 331 -14.57 4.54 -0.63
C PHE A 331 -15.46 5.04 0.51
N VAL A 332 -16.63 5.57 0.18
CA VAL A 332 -17.61 6.03 1.19
C VAL A 332 -18.03 4.86 2.09
N ALA A 333 -18.33 3.70 1.51
CA ALA A 333 -18.70 2.50 2.27
C ALA A 333 -17.56 2.06 3.22
N GLU A 334 -16.30 2.20 2.81
CA GLU A 334 -15.14 1.87 3.67
C GLU A 334 -14.97 2.87 4.80
N VAL A 335 -15.14 4.18 4.53
CA VAL A 335 -15.13 5.22 5.58
C VAL A 335 -16.20 4.95 6.63
N VAL A 336 -17.45 4.66 6.20
CA VAL A 336 -18.55 4.33 7.10
C VAL A 336 -18.24 3.05 7.90
N ARG A 337 -17.67 2.04 7.24
CA ARG A 337 -17.28 0.79 7.89
C ARG A 337 -16.22 1.03 8.96
N GLU A 338 -15.18 1.81 8.66
CA GLU A 338 -14.15 2.15 9.65
C GLU A 338 -14.73 2.86 10.87
N ILE A 339 -15.59 3.85 10.65
CA ILE A 339 -16.27 4.57 11.74
C ILE A 339 -17.10 3.58 12.59
N ALA A 340 -17.85 2.69 11.95
CA ALA A 340 -18.67 1.69 12.64
C ALA A 340 -17.81 0.66 13.43
N GLN A 341 -16.71 0.19 12.84
CA GLN A 341 -15.78 -0.76 13.48
C GLN A 341 -15.07 -0.09 14.68
N SER A 342 -14.52 1.09 14.50
CA SER A 342 -13.87 1.87 15.55
C SER A 342 -14.81 2.20 16.71
N THR A 343 -16.06 2.57 16.40
CA THR A 343 -17.10 2.84 17.42
C THR A 343 -17.46 1.57 18.18
N ARG A 344 -17.63 0.44 17.48
CA ARG A 344 -17.92 -0.86 18.11
C ARG A 344 -16.80 -1.29 19.03
N ALA A 345 -15.54 -1.22 18.61
CA ALA A 345 -14.37 -1.55 19.42
C ALA A 345 -14.30 -0.66 20.68
N ARG A 346 -14.64 0.64 20.53
CA ARG A 346 -14.71 1.58 21.67
C ARG A 346 -15.81 1.19 22.66
N LEU A 347 -17.02 0.90 22.17
CA LEU A 347 -18.16 0.51 23.01
C LEU A 347 -17.92 -0.81 23.73
N ARG A 348 -17.26 -1.77 23.08
CA ARG A 348 -16.89 -3.07 23.65
C ARG A 348 -15.66 -3.00 24.56
N LYS A 349 -15.01 -1.83 24.65
CA LYS A 349 -13.77 -1.64 25.42
C LYS A 349 -12.66 -2.62 25.01
N GLU A 350 -12.61 -2.99 23.72
CA GLU A 350 -11.59 -3.90 23.19
C GLU A 350 -10.18 -3.32 23.42
N ARG A 351 -9.23 -4.19 23.79
CA ARG A 351 -7.82 -3.86 24.01
C ARG A 351 -6.94 -4.94 23.37
N PRO A 352 -5.73 -4.59 22.88
CA PRO A 352 -5.13 -3.25 22.80
C PRO A 352 -5.86 -2.34 21.80
N ARG A 353 -5.67 -1.01 21.91
CA ARG A 353 -6.34 -0.05 21.05
C ARG A 353 -5.51 1.21 20.83
N VAL A 354 -5.46 1.65 19.58
CA VAL A 354 -4.88 2.94 19.16
C VAL A 354 -5.93 3.90 18.62
N GLY A 355 -5.54 5.15 18.37
CA GLY A 355 -6.45 6.16 17.85
C GLY A 355 -6.82 5.90 16.38
N ARG A 356 -8.12 5.71 16.10
CA ARG A 356 -8.68 5.49 14.74
C ARG A 356 -9.59 6.66 14.31
N GLY A 357 -9.32 7.87 14.79
CA GLY A 357 -10.13 9.07 14.54
C GLY A 357 -9.50 10.03 13.52
N GLY A 358 -10.11 11.22 13.38
CA GLY A 358 -9.63 12.27 12.49
C GLY A 358 -9.64 11.87 11.02
N LEU A 359 -8.51 11.95 10.35
CA LEU A 359 -8.37 11.61 8.93
C LEU A 359 -8.19 10.10 8.66
N TYR A 360 -7.99 9.27 9.69
CA TYR A 360 -7.69 7.85 9.52
C TYR A 360 -8.74 7.09 8.68
N PRO A 361 -10.07 7.27 8.85
CA PRO A 361 -11.04 6.58 8.00
C PRO A 361 -10.86 6.84 6.50
N PHE A 362 -10.42 8.03 6.13
CA PHE A 362 -10.15 8.41 4.73
C PHE A 362 -8.83 7.81 4.23
N VAL A 363 -7.79 7.81 5.07
CA VAL A 363 -6.49 7.17 4.76
C VAL A 363 -6.68 5.68 4.52
N ARG A 364 -7.37 4.99 5.42
CA ARG A 364 -7.71 3.58 5.28
C ARG A 364 -8.53 3.31 4.01
N ALA A 365 -9.56 4.11 3.74
CA ALA A 365 -10.37 3.95 2.54
C ALA A 365 -9.56 4.20 1.26
N PHE A 366 -8.59 5.10 1.30
CA PHE A 366 -7.67 5.31 0.17
C PHE A 366 -6.82 4.06 -0.08
N ALA A 367 -6.13 3.55 0.92
CA ALA A 367 -5.25 2.37 0.81
C ALA A 367 -6.03 1.11 0.41
N THR A 368 -7.19 0.85 1.06
CA THR A 368 -7.92 -0.40 0.87
C THR A 368 -8.85 -0.42 -0.36
N VAL A 369 -9.17 0.73 -0.95
CA VAL A 369 -10.09 0.83 -2.09
C VAL A 369 -9.41 1.48 -3.28
N VAL A 370 -8.99 2.75 -3.16
CA VAL A 370 -8.51 3.52 -4.31
C VAL A 370 -7.22 2.95 -4.86
N GLU A 371 -6.23 2.79 -4.01
CA GLU A 371 -4.92 2.27 -4.40
C GLU A 371 -5.02 0.85 -4.94
N ARG A 372 -5.67 -0.05 -4.21
CA ARG A 372 -5.92 -1.42 -4.67
C ARG A 372 -6.57 -1.48 -6.05
N ASP A 373 -7.64 -0.72 -6.27
CA ASP A 373 -8.38 -0.76 -7.54
C ASP A 373 -7.53 -0.23 -8.69
N VAL A 374 -6.74 0.82 -8.44
CA VAL A 374 -5.85 1.41 -9.45
C VAL A 374 -4.66 0.48 -9.76
N VAL A 375 -4.03 -0.10 -8.73
CA VAL A 375 -2.91 -1.04 -8.91
C VAL A 375 -3.37 -2.28 -9.66
N VAL A 376 -4.48 -2.90 -9.27
CA VAL A 376 -5.03 -4.08 -9.96
C VAL A 376 -5.38 -3.77 -11.43
N ALA A 377 -5.93 -2.59 -11.69
CA ALA A 377 -6.23 -2.17 -13.06
C ALA A 377 -4.96 -1.92 -13.88
N ALA A 378 -3.91 -1.36 -13.28
CA ALA A 378 -2.62 -1.16 -13.93
C ALA A 378 -1.95 -2.49 -14.27
N VAL A 379 -1.88 -3.43 -13.32
CA VAL A 379 -1.37 -4.80 -13.54
C VAL A 379 -2.15 -5.49 -14.67
N THR A 380 -3.48 -5.40 -14.65
CA THR A 380 -4.33 -5.91 -15.75
C THR A 380 -3.93 -5.30 -17.09
N GLY A 381 -3.69 -3.99 -17.13
CA GLY A 381 -3.24 -3.29 -18.34
C GLY A 381 -1.89 -3.78 -18.85
N ASP A 382 -0.94 -4.04 -17.95
CA ASP A 382 0.39 -4.54 -18.27
C ASP A 382 0.34 -5.99 -18.79
N MET A 383 -0.44 -6.86 -18.15
CA MET A 383 -0.68 -8.23 -18.63
C MET A 383 -1.29 -8.24 -20.04
N LEU A 384 -2.27 -7.37 -20.28
CA LEU A 384 -2.89 -7.21 -21.61
C LEU A 384 -1.96 -6.54 -22.64
N ALA A 385 -0.93 -5.82 -22.19
CA ALA A 385 0.13 -5.30 -23.05
C ALA A 385 1.22 -6.35 -23.36
N GLY A 386 1.22 -7.48 -22.66
CA GLY A 386 2.20 -8.55 -22.85
C GLY A 386 3.55 -8.30 -22.20
N ARG A 387 3.60 -7.49 -21.12
CA ARG A 387 4.84 -7.17 -20.38
C ARG A 387 5.56 -8.41 -19.89
N THR A 388 6.89 -8.38 -19.88
CA THR A 388 7.73 -9.50 -19.42
C THR A 388 7.63 -9.71 -17.93
N ALA A 389 7.72 -8.64 -17.15
CA ALA A 389 7.67 -8.69 -15.70
C ALA A 389 6.80 -7.56 -15.15
N VAL A 390 5.98 -7.85 -14.16
CA VAL A 390 5.19 -6.84 -13.43
C VAL A 390 5.39 -7.08 -11.95
N TYR A 391 5.77 -6.05 -11.19
CA TYR A 391 5.79 -6.10 -9.73
C TYR A 391 4.83 -5.05 -9.18
N ALA A 392 3.92 -5.48 -8.31
CA ALA A 392 2.90 -4.61 -7.76
C ALA A 392 2.69 -4.87 -6.27
N ASP A 393 2.54 -3.77 -5.52
CA ASP A 393 2.28 -3.79 -4.10
C ASP A 393 0.82 -3.48 -3.78
N LEU A 394 0.23 -4.23 -2.85
CA LEU A 394 -1.13 -4.11 -2.34
C LEU A 394 -1.09 -3.85 -0.83
N VAL A 395 -0.97 -2.60 -0.45
CA VAL A 395 -0.73 -2.13 0.94
C VAL A 395 -1.93 -2.25 1.88
N ALA A 396 -3.07 -2.69 1.39
CA ALA A 396 -4.35 -2.66 2.10
C ALA A 396 -4.34 -3.39 3.45
N TYR A 397 -3.63 -4.51 3.56
CA TYR A 397 -3.61 -5.31 4.79
C TYR A 397 -2.74 -4.64 5.85
N ASP A 398 -1.55 -4.20 5.50
CA ASP A 398 -0.60 -3.58 6.41
C ASP A 398 -1.23 -2.36 7.11
N GLU A 399 -1.82 -1.44 6.36
CA GLU A 399 -2.49 -0.25 6.90
C GLU A 399 -3.60 -0.59 7.90
N VAL A 400 -4.41 -1.61 7.61
CA VAL A 400 -5.51 -2.00 8.52
C VAL A 400 -4.96 -2.73 9.75
N ALA A 401 -3.94 -3.55 9.58
CA ALA A 401 -3.35 -4.33 10.66
C ALA A 401 -2.67 -3.46 11.72
N HIS A 402 -2.01 -2.36 11.33
CA HIS A 402 -1.46 -1.37 12.26
C HIS A 402 -2.47 -0.85 13.28
N HIS A 403 -3.72 -0.70 12.89
CA HIS A 403 -4.76 -0.08 13.73
C HIS A 403 -5.79 -1.06 14.30
N SER A 404 -5.88 -2.26 13.73
CA SER A 404 -6.88 -3.28 14.09
C SER A 404 -6.25 -4.58 14.62
N GLY A 405 -4.92 -4.67 14.57
CA GLY A 405 -4.18 -5.90 14.85
C GLY A 405 -4.18 -6.88 13.66
N PRO A 406 -3.11 -7.70 13.53
CA PRO A 406 -2.92 -8.58 12.36
C PRO A 406 -3.93 -9.74 12.29
N LEU A 407 -4.52 -10.15 13.39
CA LEU A 407 -5.42 -11.31 13.49
C LEU A 407 -6.89 -10.93 13.71
N GLY A 408 -7.24 -9.65 13.49
CA GLY A 408 -8.57 -9.11 13.73
C GLY A 408 -9.56 -9.40 12.60
N ARG A 409 -10.87 -9.29 12.90
CA ARG A 409 -11.94 -9.42 11.89
C ARG A 409 -11.83 -8.39 10.76
N ASP A 410 -11.26 -7.23 11.06
CA ASP A 410 -11.09 -6.15 10.09
C ASP A 410 -10.06 -6.55 9.03
N THR A 411 -8.93 -7.10 9.46
CA THR A 411 -7.86 -7.62 8.59
C THR A 411 -8.30 -8.88 7.82
N GLU A 412 -9.07 -9.78 8.43
CA GLU A 412 -9.68 -10.94 7.74
C GLU A 412 -10.54 -10.50 6.54
N GLN A 413 -11.33 -9.43 6.69
CA GLN A 413 -12.12 -8.89 5.58
C GLN A 413 -11.24 -8.32 4.45
N VAL A 414 -10.09 -7.76 4.77
CA VAL A 414 -9.12 -7.28 3.77
C VAL A 414 -8.53 -8.46 3.01
N LEU A 415 -8.10 -9.53 3.69
CA LEU A 415 -7.57 -10.75 3.06
C LEU A 415 -8.56 -11.35 2.04
N GLY A 416 -9.85 -11.44 2.40
CA GLY A 416 -10.87 -11.89 1.47
C GLY A 416 -11.09 -10.96 0.25
N ARG A 417 -10.74 -9.67 0.36
CA ARG A 417 -10.76 -8.75 -0.79
C ARG A 417 -9.52 -8.90 -1.67
N LEU A 418 -8.35 -9.12 -1.05
CA LEU A 418 -7.10 -9.40 -1.76
C LEU A 418 -7.24 -10.71 -2.55
N ASP A 419 -7.83 -11.76 -1.99
CA ASP A 419 -8.11 -13.01 -2.70
C ASP A 419 -8.99 -12.82 -3.95
N ARG A 420 -10.00 -11.94 -3.87
CA ARG A 420 -10.80 -11.58 -5.06
C ARG A 420 -10.00 -10.85 -6.13
N ALA A 421 -9.01 -10.04 -5.73
CA ALA A 421 -8.10 -9.41 -6.68
C ALA A 421 -7.19 -10.44 -7.35
N LEU A 422 -6.67 -11.42 -6.58
CA LEU A 422 -5.90 -12.55 -7.11
C LEU A 422 -6.74 -13.36 -8.12
N ALA A 423 -7.99 -13.69 -7.79
CA ALA A 423 -8.91 -14.39 -8.70
C ALA A 423 -9.17 -13.61 -10.00
N LEU A 424 -9.26 -12.28 -9.91
CA LEU A 424 -9.42 -11.43 -11.10
C LEU A 424 -8.19 -11.49 -11.99
N LEU A 425 -6.99 -11.35 -11.41
CA LEU A 425 -5.73 -11.37 -12.18
C LEU A 425 -5.46 -12.76 -12.78
N GLU A 426 -5.80 -13.85 -12.08
CA GLU A 426 -5.77 -15.19 -12.65
C GLU A 426 -6.65 -15.32 -13.91
N ASN A 427 -7.89 -14.85 -13.81
CA ASN A 427 -8.79 -14.82 -14.98
C ASN A 427 -8.26 -13.94 -16.13
N VAL A 428 -7.55 -12.84 -15.83
CA VAL A 428 -6.90 -12.01 -16.83
C VAL A 428 -5.74 -12.77 -17.49
N ALA A 429 -4.96 -13.53 -16.72
CA ALA A 429 -3.86 -14.34 -17.23
C ALA A 429 -4.32 -15.37 -18.27
N GLU A 430 -5.50 -16.00 -18.06
CA GLU A 430 -6.10 -16.94 -19.01
C GLU A 430 -6.42 -16.32 -20.39
N HIS A 431 -6.65 -15.00 -20.45
CA HIS A 431 -7.08 -14.26 -21.63
C HIS A 431 -6.02 -13.32 -22.18
N ALA A 432 -4.88 -13.18 -21.49
CA ALA A 432 -3.78 -12.33 -21.90
C ALA A 432 -3.16 -12.81 -23.24
N PRO A 433 -2.56 -11.89 -24.03
CA PRO A 433 -1.93 -12.26 -25.29
C PRO A 433 -0.66 -13.11 -25.09
N ARG A 434 -0.07 -13.09 -23.90
CA ARG A 434 1.09 -13.86 -23.43
C ARG A 434 0.67 -14.70 -22.22
N PRO A 435 1.13 -15.94 -22.06
CA PRO A 435 0.89 -16.70 -20.86
C PRO A 435 1.61 -16.06 -19.65
N TYR A 436 0.97 -16.05 -18.47
CA TYR A 436 1.56 -15.47 -17.27
C TYR A 436 1.66 -16.48 -16.14
N ARG A 437 2.76 -16.38 -15.38
CA ARG A 437 2.95 -17.00 -14.08
C ARG A 437 2.69 -15.95 -13.01
N ILE A 438 1.86 -16.29 -12.03
CA ILE A 438 1.55 -15.39 -10.92
C ILE A 438 2.29 -15.89 -9.69
N VAL A 439 3.14 -15.04 -9.14
CA VAL A 439 3.84 -15.24 -7.88
C VAL A 439 3.27 -14.25 -6.89
N VAL A 440 2.86 -14.72 -5.71
CA VAL A 440 2.42 -13.84 -4.62
C VAL A 440 3.44 -13.91 -3.50
N LEU A 441 3.79 -12.76 -2.95
CA LEU A 441 4.77 -12.68 -1.88
C LEU A 441 4.34 -11.63 -0.85
N SER A 442 5.00 -11.65 0.29
CA SER A 442 5.00 -10.50 1.20
C SER A 442 6.43 -10.10 1.53
N ASP A 443 6.61 -8.87 1.89
CA ASP A 443 7.89 -8.24 2.22
C ASP A 443 8.23 -8.38 3.71
N HIS A 444 7.22 -8.42 4.57
CA HIS A 444 7.27 -8.72 6.01
C HIS A 444 5.92 -9.25 6.49
N GLY A 445 5.85 -9.64 7.75
CA GLY A 445 4.60 -9.88 8.46
C GLY A 445 4.31 -8.78 9.47
N GLN A 446 3.38 -9.01 10.38
CA GLN A 446 3.12 -8.16 11.52
C GLN A 446 2.96 -9.00 12.80
N SER A 447 3.49 -8.49 13.91
CA SER A 447 3.30 -9.06 15.25
C SER A 447 2.21 -8.30 15.99
N PRO A 448 1.32 -8.98 16.73
CA PRO A 448 0.36 -8.33 17.60
C PRO A 448 1.05 -7.71 18.81
N GLY A 449 0.37 -6.78 19.47
CA GLY A 449 0.79 -6.25 20.75
C GLY A 449 0.21 -4.88 21.05
N GLU A 450 0.52 -4.36 22.20
CA GLU A 450 0.14 -3.01 22.56
C GLU A 450 1.30 -2.02 22.37
N THR A 451 1.00 -0.72 22.46
CA THR A 451 2.06 0.28 22.36
C THR A 451 2.84 0.35 23.68
N PHE A 452 4.15 0.61 23.58
CA PHE A 452 5.02 0.84 24.73
C PHE A 452 4.43 1.92 25.66
N ARG A 453 3.88 2.98 25.06
CA ARG A 453 3.22 4.06 25.80
C ARG A 453 1.93 3.59 26.51
N SER A 454 1.14 2.70 25.91
CA SER A 454 -0.07 2.18 26.55
C SER A 454 0.27 1.37 27.79
N ARG A 455 1.33 0.56 27.72
CA ARG A 455 1.76 -0.33 28.80
C ARG A 455 2.47 0.41 29.95
N TYR A 456 3.32 1.39 29.63
CA TYR A 456 4.21 2.02 30.63
C TYR A 456 3.91 3.50 30.87
N GLY A 457 3.01 4.12 30.13
CA GLY A 457 2.63 5.53 30.29
C GLY A 457 3.67 6.54 29.77
N LEU A 458 4.78 6.07 29.18
CA LEU A 458 5.87 6.89 28.64
C LEU A 458 6.27 6.38 27.24
N THR A 459 6.88 7.24 26.46
CA THR A 459 7.45 6.88 25.14
C THR A 459 8.90 6.42 25.29
N LEU A 460 9.46 5.78 24.24
CA LEU A 460 10.90 5.49 24.19
C LEU A 460 11.72 6.78 24.33
N GLY A 461 11.27 7.88 23.72
CA GLY A 461 11.93 9.19 23.87
C GLY A 461 11.93 9.70 25.31
N ASP A 462 10.83 9.50 26.05
CA ASP A 462 10.76 9.85 27.47
C ASP A 462 11.73 9.00 28.31
N LEU A 463 11.84 7.70 28.01
CA LEU A 463 12.76 6.79 28.67
C LEU A 463 14.23 7.17 28.41
N VAL A 464 14.58 7.50 27.17
CA VAL A 464 15.92 7.98 26.80
C VAL A 464 16.24 9.29 27.53
N ARG A 465 15.30 10.24 27.56
CA ARG A 465 15.48 11.51 28.31
C ARG A 465 15.74 11.25 29.79
N ALA A 466 14.96 10.36 30.41
CA ALA A 466 15.16 9.97 31.80
C ALA A 466 16.56 9.36 32.02
N GLY A 467 16.98 8.43 31.16
CA GLY A 467 18.33 7.83 31.23
C GLY A 467 19.47 8.84 31.03
N CYS A 468 19.23 9.90 30.26
CA CYS A 468 20.18 11.01 30.10
C CYS A 468 20.13 12.04 31.24
N GLY A 469 19.27 11.87 32.24
CA GLY A 469 19.08 12.85 33.33
C GLY A 469 18.38 14.14 32.87
N LEU A 470 17.65 14.09 31.74
CA LEU A 470 16.90 15.22 31.18
C LEU A 470 15.47 15.26 31.71
N PRO A 471 14.82 16.43 31.80
CA PRO A 471 13.43 16.54 32.23
C PRO A 471 12.51 15.76 31.27
N VAL A 472 11.61 14.94 31.82
CA VAL A 472 10.59 14.23 31.07
C VAL A 472 9.32 15.08 31.04
N PRO A 473 8.68 15.28 29.87
CA PRO A 473 7.43 16.02 29.76
C PRO A 473 6.33 15.37 30.62
N ARG A 474 5.51 16.18 31.29
CA ARG A 474 4.38 15.67 32.11
C ARG A 474 3.31 14.92 31.31
N ARG A 475 3.24 15.13 30.00
CA ARG A 475 2.40 14.37 29.06
C ARG A 475 3.28 13.88 27.93
N ALA A 476 3.34 12.56 27.76
CA ALA A 476 3.99 11.95 26.61
C ALA A 476 3.38 12.48 25.30
N GLU A 477 4.21 12.99 24.39
CA GLU A 477 3.75 13.40 23.06
C GLU A 477 3.22 12.17 22.31
N ARG A 478 2.14 12.36 21.53
CA ARG A 478 1.61 11.29 20.69
C ARG A 478 2.53 11.10 19.49
N THR A 479 3.11 9.93 19.36
CA THR A 479 3.75 9.49 18.13
C THR A 479 2.67 9.26 17.07
N HIS A 480 2.90 9.70 15.84
CA HIS A 480 1.88 9.63 14.79
C HIS A 480 1.88 8.26 14.14
N SER A 481 0.74 7.55 14.20
CA SER A 481 0.48 6.34 13.40
C SER A 481 0.09 6.68 11.96
N GLY A 482 0.20 5.73 11.05
CA GLY A 482 -0.19 5.88 9.64
C GLY A 482 0.71 6.81 8.84
N ALA A 483 2.02 6.88 9.17
CA ALA A 483 2.98 7.69 8.43
C ALA A 483 3.13 7.21 6.97
N GLU A 484 3.07 5.91 6.74
CA GLU A 484 3.22 5.27 5.44
C GLU A 484 2.05 5.62 4.51
N ALA A 485 0.83 5.34 4.94
CA ALA A 485 -0.35 5.67 4.14
C ALA A 485 -0.52 7.19 3.92
N ARG A 486 -0.15 8.02 4.91
CA ARG A 486 -0.16 9.49 4.72
C ARG A 486 0.85 9.94 3.67
N ALA A 487 2.01 9.30 3.57
CA ALA A 487 2.98 9.60 2.54
C ALA A 487 2.48 9.14 1.16
N ALA A 488 1.88 7.96 1.05
CA ALA A 488 1.25 7.48 -0.17
C ALA A 488 0.13 8.42 -0.64
N VAL A 489 -0.76 8.86 0.27
CA VAL A 489 -1.81 9.85 -0.03
C VAL A 489 -1.21 11.19 -0.46
N ARG A 490 -0.16 11.69 0.22
CA ARG A 490 0.52 12.94 -0.16
C ARG A 490 1.18 12.83 -1.53
N ALA A 491 1.85 11.72 -1.81
CA ALA A 491 2.47 11.46 -3.11
C ALA A 491 1.42 11.40 -4.22
N ALA A 492 0.27 10.76 -3.98
CA ALA A 492 -0.85 10.72 -4.91
C ALA A 492 -1.48 12.10 -5.14
N LEU A 493 -1.61 12.92 -4.09
CA LEU A 493 -2.18 14.26 -4.16
C LEU A 493 -1.18 15.36 -4.59
N ARG A 494 0.09 15.04 -4.78
CA ARG A 494 1.17 15.98 -5.15
C ARG A 494 1.22 17.26 -4.30
N ARG A 495 0.90 17.17 -3.04
CA ARG A 495 1.24 18.27 -2.14
C ARG A 495 2.75 18.27 -1.97
N PRO A 496 3.43 19.42 -2.15
CA PRO A 496 4.82 19.53 -1.77
C PRO A 496 4.90 19.01 -0.33
N VAL A 497 5.84 18.11 -0.07
CA VAL A 497 6.20 17.84 1.31
C VAL A 497 6.66 19.19 1.81
N GLU A 498 5.90 19.85 2.69
CA GLU A 498 6.48 20.85 3.55
C GLU A 498 7.63 20.08 4.22
N GLU A 499 8.83 20.40 3.79
CA GLU A 499 10.03 20.05 4.50
C GLU A 499 9.76 20.53 5.92
N GLY A 500 9.38 19.61 6.79
CA GLY A 500 9.55 19.81 8.21
C GLY A 500 11.03 20.04 8.33
N GLY A 501 11.41 21.31 8.26
CA GLY A 501 12.75 21.73 8.09
C GLY A 501 13.61 20.98 9.09
N ALA A 502 14.77 20.54 8.65
CA ALA A 502 15.84 20.23 9.57
C ALA A 502 15.72 21.26 10.69
N ARG A 503 15.28 20.85 11.87
CA ARG A 503 15.21 21.75 13.01
C ARG A 503 16.65 22.16 13.24
N HIS A 504 17.03 23.29 12.65
CA HIS A 504 18.25 23.98 13.00
C HIS A 504 18.15 24.17 14.50
N LEU A 505 18.94 23.39 15.24
CA LEU A 505 19.00 23.47 16.69
C LEU A 505 19.34 24.91 17.04
N PRO A 506 18.53 25.56 17.90
CA PRO A 506 18.85 26.91 18.35
C PRO A 506 20.24 26.90 18.97
N ALA A 507 21.13 27.74 18.50
CA ALA A 507 22.46 27.91 19.08
C ALA A 507 22.32 28.22 20.59
N GLY A 508 22.84 27.32 21.46
CA GLY A 508 22.92 27.57 22.91
C GLY A 508 22.28 26.54 23.84
N ARG A 509 21.49 25.56 23.36
CA ARG A 509 21.06 24.40 24.16
C ARG A 509 21.95 23.20 23.87
N ARG A 510 22.32 22.43 24.92
CA ARG A 510 22.94 21.11 24.72
C ARG A 510 22.00 20.31 23.82
N PRO A 511 22.47 19.78 22.69
CA PRO A 511 21.64 19.04 21.78
C PRO A 511 21.07 17.80 22.49
N GLU A 512 19.75 17.65 22.38
CA GLU A 512 19.03 16.51 22.94
C GLU A 512 19.25 15.28 22.06
N PRO A 513 19.27 14.07 22.64
CA PRO A 513 19.33 12.84 21.85
C PRO A 513 18.12 12.77 20.90
N LEU A 514 18.37 12.41 19.65
CA LEU A 514 17.35 12.18 18.66
C LEU A 514 16.87 10.73 18.76
N VAL A 515 15.58 10.54 19.06
CA VAL A 515 14.96 9.22 19.16
C VAL A 515 13.98 9.04 18.01
N LEU A 516 14.22 8.03 17.19
CA LEU A 516 13.36 7.67 16.05
C LEU A 516 12.77 6.29 16.29
N ALA A 517 11.45 6.15 16.12
CA ALA A 517 10.76 4.88 16.20
C ALA A 517 10.44 4.35 14.80
N SER A 518 10.51 3.04 14.64
CA SER A 518 10.15 2.28 13.43
C SER A 518 9.46 0.99 13.88
N GLY A 519 8.15 1.07 14.16
CA GLY A 519 7.41 -0.03 14.76
C GLY A 519 7.92 -0.39 16.16
N ASN A 520 8.45 -1.59 16.33
CA ASN A 520 9.05 -2.08 17.58
C ASN A 520 10.58 -1.95 17.62
N LEU A 521 11.16 -1.22 16.67
CA LEU A 521 12.57 -0.84 16.61
C LEU A 521 12.73 0.63 16.95
N GLY A 522 13.64 0.96 17.86
CA GLY A 522 14.01 2.32 18.23
C GLY A 522 15.46 2.62 17.90
N LEU A 523 15.73 3.84 17.48
CA LEU A 523 17.05 4.35 17.14
C LEU A 523 17.34 5.60 17.96
N VAL A 524 18.45 5.60 18.67
CA VAL A 524 18.91 6.75 19.44
C VAL A 524 20.21 7.25 18.85
N SER A 525 20.24 8.51 18.46
CA SER A 525 21.43 9.17 17.91
C SER A 525 21.73 10.46 18.68
N PHE A 526 23.01 10.78 18.77
CA PHE A 526 23.51 12.03 19.34
C PHE A 526 24.02 12.91 18.18
N PRO A 527 23.20 13.85 17.67
CA PRO A 527 23.53 14.64 16.46
C PRO A 527 24.74 15.57 16.61
N ASP A 528 25.12 15.90 17.82
CA ASP A 528 26.28 16.75 18.14
C ASP A 528 27.63 15.99 18.07
N VAL A 529 27.60 14.66 17.95
CA VAL A 529 28.78 13.83 17.78
C VAL A 529 28.84 13.34 16.34
N PRO A 530 29.91 13.65 15.58
CA PRO A 530 29.97 13.37 14.14
C PRO A 530 30.18 11.89 13.80
N HIS A 531 30.60 11.06 14.75
CA HIS A 531 30.81 9.61 14.58
C HIS A 531 29.77 8.80 15.37
N ARG A 532 29.65 7.52 15.07
CA ARG A 532 28.85 6.59 15.88
C ARG A 532 29.55 6.39 17.22
N MET A 533 28.90 6.84 18.31
CA MET A 533 29.46 6.75 19.65
C MET A 533 29.70 5.30 20.08
N SER A 534 30.76 5.08 20.83
CA SER A 534 30.99 3.83 21.52
C SER A 534 30.18 3.74 22.82
N LYS A 535 30.04 2.52 23.34
CA LYS A 535 29.43 2.26 24.65
C LYS A 535 30.15 3.06 25.73
N GLU A 536 31.46 3.11 25.68
CA GLU A 536 32.36 3.78 26.62
C GLU A 536 32.15 5.30 26.59
N GLU A 537 32.00 5.89 25.39
CA GLU A 537 31.66 7.31 25.21
C GLU A 537 30.25 7.62 25.73
N ILE A 538 29.27 6.72 25.47
CA ILE A 538 27.90 6.88 25.97
C ILE A 538 27.87 6.80 27.49
N ASP A 539 28.55 5.81 28.10
CA ASP A 539 28.61 5.65 29.54
C ASP A 539 29.31 6.83 30.23
N ALA A 540 30.36 7.36 29.62
CA ALA A 540 31.05 8.55 30.14
C ALA A 540 30.15 9.81 30.07
N ARG A 541 29.35 9.94 29.03
CA ARG A 541 28.48 11.10 28.82
C ARG A 541 27.15 11.00 29.60
N HIS A 542 26.55 9.80 29.63
CA HIS A 542 25.25 9.48 30.22
C HIS A 542 25.30 8.17 31.01
N PRO A 543 25.89 8.14 32.21
CA PRO A 543 26.18 6.91 32.96
C PRO A 543 24.98 6.03 33.27
N GLY A 544 23.77 6.61 33.28
CA GLY A 544 22.52 5.88 33.52
C GLY A 544 21.78 5.38 32.29
N LEU A 545 22.14 5.83 31.09
CA LEU A 545 21.30 5.63 29.89
C LEU A 545 21.20 4.17 29.49
N LEU A 546 22.32 3.52 29.23
CA LEU A 546 22.34 2.12 28.77
C LEU A 546 21.73 1.18 29.80
N THR A 547 22.03 1.40 31.08
CA THR A 547 21.46 0.62 32.19
C THR A 547 19.94 0.82 32.30
N THR A 548 19.46 2.06 32.18
CA THR A 548 18.03 2.38 32.22
C THR A 548 17.28 1.70 31.05
N LEU A 549 17.83 1.73 29.83
CA LEU A 549 17.23 1.10 28.68
C LEU A 549 17.27 -0.43 28.80
N ALA A 550 18.43 -1.03 29.06
CA ALA A 550 18.63 -2.47 29.09
C ALA A 550 17.81 -3.19 30.18
N ASN A 551 17.57 -2.54 31.32
CA ASN A 551 16.79 -3.12 32.43
C ASN A 551 15.28 -2.79 32.33
N HIS A 552 14.84 -2.02 31.34
CA HIS A 552 13.43 -1.70 31.23
C HIS A 552 12.66 -2.93 30.68
N PRO A 553 11.58 -3.39 31.32
CA PRO A 553 10.90 -4.64 30.95
C PRO A 553 10.22 -4.60 29.56
N GLY A 554 10.07 -3.44 28.97
CA GLY A 554 9.57 -3.26 27.60
C GLY A 554 10.66 -3.29 26.52
N ILE A 555 11.93 -3.46 26.90
CA ILE A 555 13.08 -3.55 26.00
C ILE A 555 13.60 -4.99 26.00
N GLY A 556 13.81 -5.55 24.83
CA GLY A 556 14.37 -6.89 24.68
C GLY A 556 15.88 -6.90 24.69
N PHE A 557 16.49 -6.03 23.89
CA PHE A 557 17.94 -5.84 23.85
C PHE A 557 18.32 -4.51 23.22
N LEU A 558 19.58 -4.12 23.42
CA LEU A 558 20.22 -3.00 22.74
C LEU A 558 21.39 -3.50 21.91
N LEU A 559 21.68 -2.84 20.79
CA LEU A 559 22.93 -2.98 20.07
C LEU A 559 23.70 -1.66 20.15
N VAL A 560 24.95 -1.72 20.58
CA VAL A 560 25.88 -0.59 20.66
C VAL A 560 27.26 -0.98 20.09
N ARG A 561 28.04 0.02 19.69
CA ARG A 561 29.45 -0.18 19.35
C ARG A 561 30.29 -0.12 20.65
N SER A 562 31.22 -1.01 20.86
CA SER A 562 32.22 -0.96 21.92
C SER A 562 33.61 -0.76 21.34
N GLU A 563 34.48 -0.06 22.05
CA GLU A 563 35.89 0.13 21.65
C GLU A 563 36.67 -1.17 21.79
N GLU A 564 36.36 -1.97 22.83
CA GLU A 564 37.05 -3.20 23.12
C GLU A 564 36.58 -4.38 22.26
N HIS A 565 35.25 -4.46 22.00
CA HIS A 565 34.65 -5.68 21.44
C HIS A 565 34.02 -5.46 20.05
N GLY A 566 34.11 -4.25 19.47
CA GLY A 566 33.41 -3.89 18.25
C GLY A 566 31.91 -3.72 18.47
N GLY A 567 31.07 -4.68 18.08
CA GLY A 567 29.64 -4.66 18.38
C GLY A 567 29.29 -5.47 19.63
N VAL A 568 28.34 -4.96 20.43
CA VAL A 568 27.89 -5.60 21.67
C VAL A 568 26.37 -5.54 21.78
N VAL A 569 25.77 -6.68 22.16
CA VAL A 569 24.36 -6.77 22.56
C VAL A 569 24.27 -6.63 24.07
N LEU A 570 23.46 -5.66 24.53
CA LEU A 570 23.18 -5.45 25.95
C LEU A 570 21.76 -5.92 26.28
N GLY A 571 21.58 -6.52 27.44
CA GLY A 571 20.31 -6.96 27.98
C GLY A 571 20.17 -6.64 29.46
N ALA A 572 19.05 -7.08 30.03
CA ALA A 572 18.77 -6.89 31.46
C ALA A 572 19.84 -7.56 32.35
N PHE A 573 19.91 -7.10 33.59
CA PHE A 573 20.81 -7.61 34.65
C PHE A 573 22.30 -7.56 34.28
N GLY A 574 22.69 -6.58 33.46
CA GLY A 574 24.08 -6.39 33.07
C GLY A 574 24.56 -7.36 31.97
N ALA A 575 23.68 -8.09 31.31
CA ALA A 575 24.07 -8.94 30.20
C ALA A 575 24.74 -8.10 29.11
N GLN A 576 25.95 -8.53 28.73
CA GLN A 576 26.75 -7.91 27.67
C GLN A 576 27.43 -9.01 26.88
N ILE A 577 27.04 -9.18 25.62
CA ILE A 577 27.50 -10.24 24.74
C ILE A 577 28.12 -9.62 23.48
N PRO A 578 29.44 -9.80 23.24
CA PRO A 578 30.07 -9.40 21.99
C PRO A 578 29.44 -10.11 20.78
N LEU A 579 29.34 -9.45 19.65
CA LEU A 579 28.74 -10.04 18.43
C LEU A 579 29.49 -11.30 17.96
N ALA A 580 30.78 -11.39 18.23
CA ALA A 580 31.61 -12.56 17.92
C ALA A 580 31.25 -13.80 18.75
N GLU A 581 30.60 -13.62 19.90
CA GLU A 581 30.26 -14.70 20.84
C GLU A 581 28.80 -15.16 20.72
N LEU A 582 27.97 -14.48 19.92
CA LEU A 582 26.53 -14.74 19.83
C LEU A 582 26.17 -16.17 19.41
N ASP A 583 27.02 -16.83 18.64
CA ASP A 583 26.77 -18.22 18.23
C ASP A 583 26.92 -19.21 19.38
N ARG A 584 27.74 -18.88 20.37
CA ARG A 584 27.96 -19.70 21.59
C ARG A 584 27.05 -19.29 22.71
N THR A 585 26.80 -18.00 22.83
CA THR A 585 26.02 -17.40 23.93
C THR A 585 25.05 -16.39 23.34
N PRO A 586 23.87 -16.82 22.89
CA PRO A 586 22.90 -15.91 22.26
C PRO A 586 22.36 -14.83 23.23
N GLY A 587 22.45 -15.06 24.55
CA GLY A 587 22.07 -14.10 25.57
C GLY A 587 20.65 -13.54 25.37
N PRO A 588 20.47 -12.21 25.36
CA PRO A 588 19.16 -11.58 25.15
C PRO A 588 18.51 -11.90 23.79
N LEU A 589 19.30 -12.35 22.79
CA LEU A 589 18.77 -12.69 21.47
C LEU A 589 18.09 -14.06 21.42
N ALA A 590 18.26 -14.91 22.41
CA ALA A 590 17.72 -16.28 22.41
C ALA A 590 16.20 -16.34 22.15
N VAL A 591 15.45 -15.38 22.68
CA VAL A 591 13.98 -15.32 22.54
C VAL A 591 13.51 -14.85 21.16
N PHE A 592 14.41 -14.29 20.35
CA PHE A 592 14.08 -13.78 19.01
C PHE A 592 14.26 -14.84 17.89
N GLY A 593 14.70 -16.02 18.27
CA GLY A 593 14.80 -17.19 17.40
C GLY A 593 16.08 -17.23 16.53
N PRO A 594 16.21 -18.27 15.71
CA PRO A 594 17.37 -18.47 14.85
C PRO A 594 17.53 -17.31 13.84
N GLY A 595 18.77 -16.98 13.47
CA GLY A 595 19.12 -15.87 12.57
C GLY A 595 19.06 -14.47 13.17
N ALA A 596 18.61 -14.31 14.42
CA ALA A 596 18.64 -13.00 15.09
C ALA A 596 20.08 -12.47 15.22
N ALA A 597 21.05 -13.33 15.54
CA ALA A 597 22.46 -12.97 15.62
C ALA A 597 23.00 -12.43 14.29
N ASP A 598 22.71 -13.10 13.18
CA ASP A 598 23.17 -12.69 11.85
C ASP A 598 22.54 -11.37 11.42
N ALA A 599 21.23 -11.19 11.68
CA ALA A 599 20.52 -9.95 11.41
C ALA A 599 21.11 -8.76 12.19
N VAL A 600 21.48 -8.99 13.47
CA VAL A 600 22.13 -7.96 14.32
C VAL A 600 23.54 -7.65 13.84
N ARG A 601 24.35 -8.69 13.49
CA ARG A 601 25.70 -8.51 12.93
C ARG A 601 25.66 -7.70 11.65
N ARG A 602 24.75 -8.06 10.73
CA ARG A 602 24.57 -7.36 9.48
C ARG A 602 24.23 -5.88 9.69
N THR A 603 23.24 -5.60 10.53
CA THR A 603 22.86 -4.20 10.81
C THR A 603 23.98 -3.44 11.51
N HIS A 604 24.75 -4.10 12.39
CA HIS A 604 25.91 -3.45 13.03
C HIS A 604 26.94 -2.97 12.01
N SER A 605 27.13 -3.67 10.91
CA SER A 605 28.11 -3.33 9.86
C SER A 605 27.69 -2.15 8.99
N PHE A 606 26.44 -1.67 9.08
CA PHE A 606 25.97 -0.56 8.26
C PHE A 606 26.60 0.77 8.69
N PRO A 607 27.04 1.61 7.75
CA PRO A 607 27.60 2.92 8.03
C PRO A 607 26.70 3.83 8.87
N HIS A 608 25.38 3.82 8.59
CA HIS A 608 24.41 4.70 9.23
C HIS A 608 23.61 4.03 10.36
N THR A 609 24.16 2.97 10.97
CA THR A 609 23.57 2.41 12.19
C THR A 609 23.64 3.44 13.32
N ALA A 610 22.52 3.63 14.04
CA ALA A 610 22.44 4.58 15.14
C ALA A 610 23.43 4.29 16.29
N ASP A 611 23.65 5.27 17.16
CA ASP A 611 24.51 5.10 18.34
C ASP A 611 24.00 3.97 19.24
N ILE A 612 22.67 3.90 19.43
CA ILE A 612 22.00 2.80 20.14
C ILE A 612 20.82 2.33 19.28
N MET A 613 20.81 1.04 18.93
CA MET A 613 19.63 0.37 18.39
C MET A 613 18.88 -0.32 19.53
N VAL A 614 17.57 -0.16 19.58
CA VAL A 614 16.71 -0.62 20.67
C VAL A 614 15.63 -1.53 20.09
N ASN A 615 15.69 -2.83 20.35
CA ASN A 615 14.59 -3.73 20.00
C ASN A 615 13.66 -3.89 21.20
N SER A 616 12.35 -3.83 20.97
CA SER A 616 11.39 -3.99 22.04
C SER A 616 11.35 -5.42 22.60
N PHE A 617 10.69 -5.58 23.74
CA PHE A 617 10.32 -6.87 24.30
C PHE A 617 9.55 -7.73 23.28
N HIS A 618 9.76 -9.02 23.35
CA HIS A 618 9.04 -10.05 22.60
C HIS A 618 8.60 -11.16 23.55
N ASP A 619 7.33 -11.54 23.49
CA ASP A 619 6.81 -12.74 24.15
C ASP A 619 6.75 -13.89 23.15
N PRO A 620 7.58 -14.95 23.32
CA PRO A 620 7.55 -16.10 22.43
C PRO A 620 6.27 -16.94 22.51
N ALA A 621 5.47 -16.81 23.59
CA ALA A 621 4.30 -17.65 23.81
C ALA A 621 3.13 -17.24 22.91
N ASP A 622 2.92 -15.95 22.71
CA ASP A 622 1.83 -15.40 21.90
C ASP A 622 2.31 -14.53 20.73
N GLY A 623 3.62 -14.33 20.61
CA GLY A 623 4.24 -13.53 19.55
C GLY A 623 4.08 -12.02 19.72
N GLU A 624 3.64 -11.56 20.90
CA GLU A 624 3.51 -10.12 21.18
C GLU A 624 4.84 -9.37 21.13
N VAL A 625 4.78 -8.16 20.58
CA VAL A 625 5.86 -7.17 20.68
C VAL A 625 5.28 -5.83 21.16
N LEU A 626 6.13 -4.92 21.62
CA LEU A 626 5.70 -3.59 22.04
C LEU A 626 6.07 -2.56 20.98
N ALA A 627 5.09 -1.97 20.35
CA ALA A 627 5.34 -0.90 19.38
C ALA A 627 5.78 0.39 20.08
N PHE A 628 6.86 1.01 19.63
CA PHE A 628 7.27 2.36 20.05
C PHE A 628 6.44 3.44 19.37
N GLU A 629 5.67 3.08 18.34
CA GLU A 629 4.70 3.90 17.64
C GLU A 629 3.26 3.56 18.07
N GLU A 630 2.29 4.35 17.63
CA GLU A 630 0.86 4.13 17.93
C GLU A 630 0.27 3.06 17.00
N GLN A 631 0.68 1.80 17.19
CA GLN A 631 0.31 0.64 16.38
C GLN A 631 0.02 -0.56 17.29
N ILE A 632 -0.96 -1.40 16.93
CA ILE A 632 -1.29 -2.66 17.62
C ILE A 632 -1.05 -3.91 16.76
N GLY A 633 -0.78 -3.72 15.48
CA GLY A 633 -0.03 -4.61 14.62
C GLY A 633 1.27 -3.89 14.30
N SER A 634 2.40 -4.49 14.58
CA SER A 634 3.70 -3.83 14.48
C SER A 634 4.71 -4.68 13.74
N HIS A 635 5.58 -4.00 13.03
CA HIS A 635 6.75 -4.58 12.37
C HIS A 635 7.91 -3.57 12.41
N GLY A 636 9.11 -3.99 12.09
CA GLY A 636 10.28 -3.12 11.99
C GLY A 636 11.48 -3.56 12.78
N GLY A 637 11.28 -4.44 13.76
CA GLY A 637 12.33 -5.06 14.57
C GLY A 637 12.29 -6.58 14.48
N LEU A 638 12.97 -7.24 15.42
CA LEU A 638 12.90 -8.68 15.62
C LEU A 638 11.74 -9.04 16.57
N GLY A 639 11.29 -10.30 16.46
CA GLY A 639 10.32 -10.92 17.33
C GLY A 639 8.96 -11.16 16.67
N GLY A 640 8.41 -12.36 16.88
CA GLY A 640 7.08 -12.75 16.40
C GLY A 640 6.97 -12.94 14.89
N ALA A 641 5.74 -12.85 14.39
CA ALA A 641 5.41 -13.14 13.00
C ALA A 641 5.87 -12.07 12.00
N GLN A 642 6.28 -10.88 12.46
CA GLN A 642 6.73 -9.79 11.57
C GLN A 642 7.93 -10.19 10.71
N ALA A 643 8.81 -11.02 11.23
CA ALA A 643 10.02 -11.47 10.54
C ALA A 643 9.79 -12.69 9.62
N ARG A 644 8.53 -13.16 9.46
CA ARG A 644 8.19 -14.37 8.70
C ARG A 644 7.19 -14.10 7.59
N PRO A 645 7.58 -13.42 6.52
CA PRO A 645 6.81 -13.30 5.29
C PRO A 645 6.79 -14.61 4.49
N PHE A 646 6.17 -14.58 3.30
CA PHE A 646 6.02 -15.77 2.46
C PHE A 646 6.34 -15.52 0.98
N LEU A 647 6.62 -16.62 0.28
CA LEU A 647 6.57 -16.76 -1.18
C LEU A 647 5.54 -17.83 -1.54
N LEU A 648 4.57 -17.49 -2.37
CA LEU A 648 3.59 -18.39 -2.96
C LEU A 648 3.88 -18.46 -4.47
N SER A 649 4.51 -19.52 -4.92
CA SER A 649 5.03 -19.65 -6.28
C SER A 649 4.47 -20.85 -7.03
N PRO A 650 4.24 -20.74 -8.37
CA PRO A 650 3.84 -21.86 -9.19
C PRO A 650 4.80 -23.05 -9.08
N LEU A 651 4.27 -24.27 -9.02
CA LEU A 651 5.08 -25.51 -9.03
C LEU A 651 5.90 -25.68 -10.31
N ALA A 652 5.54 -24.97 -11.38
CA ALA A 652 6.30 -24.94 -12.63
C ALA A 652 7.61 -24.15 -12.53
N LEU A 653 7.83 -23.40 -11.45
CA LEU A 653 9.10 -22.74 -11.14
C LEU A 653 9.92 -23.60 -10.17
N SER A 654 11.24 -23.47 -10.22
CA SER A 654 12.14 -24.14 -9.27
C SER A 654 11.77 -23.79 -7.82
N ALA A 655 12.15 -24.65 -6.87
CA ALA A 655 11.98 -24.34 -5.45
C ALA A 655 12.79 -23.08 -5.08
N PRO A 656 12.29 -22.23 -4.16
CA PRO A 656 13.05 -21.05 -3.73
C PRO A 656 14.41 -21.40 -3.16
N VAL A 657 14.46 -22.42 -2.32
CA VAL A 657 15.66 -22.99 -1.66
C VAL A 657 15.58 -24.50 -1.66
N GLY A 658 16.67 -25.18 -1.29
CA GLY A 658 16.70 -26.62 -1.04
C GLY A 658 15.82 -27.04 0.14
N ASP A 659 15.54 -28.34 0.26
CA ASP A 659 14.57 -28.85 1.24
C ASP A 659 14.97 -28.56 2.71
N ASP A 660 16.27 -28.46 3.01
CA ASP A 660 16.80 -28.21 4.35
C ASP A 660 17.32 -26.77 4.55
N GLU A 661 17.10 -25.88 3.59
CA GLU A 661 17.59 -24.51 3.64
C GLU A 661 16.46 -23.52 3.96
N GLU A 662 16.75 -22.54 4.82
CA GLU A 662 15.84 -21.44 5.10
C GLU A 662 16.22 -20.21 4.24
N LEU A 663 15.24 -19.68 3.52
CA LEU A 663 15.42 -18.45 2.77
C LEU A 663 15.47 -17.27 3.74
N SER A 664 16.57 -16.53 3.76
CA SER A 664 16.78 -15.40 4.67
C SER A 664 17.32 -14.18 3.94
N GLY A 665 16.72 -13.01 4.21
CA GLY A 665 17.10 -11.73 3.64
C GLY A 665 16.46 -11.42 2.29
N ALA A 666 16.10 -10.15 2.12
CA ALA A 666 15.44 -9.64 0.91
C ALA A 666 16.30 -9.78 -0.35
N GLU A 667 17.62 -9.71 -0.21
CA GLU A 667 18.58 -9.89 -1.31
C GLU A 667 18.57 -11.33 -1.84
N HIS A 668 18.36 -12.34 -0.98
CA HIS A 668 18.19 -13.72 -1.42
C HIS A 668 16.87 -13.92 -2.16
N VAL A 669 15.79 -13.27 -1.69
CA VAL A 669 14.52 -13.25 -2.41
C VAL A 669 14.71 -12.66 -3.81
N HIS A 670 15.43 -11.56 -3.97
CA HIS A 670 15.77 -10.99 -5.29
C HIS A 670 16.40 -12.03 -6.23
N ARG A 671 17.41 -12.77 -5.75
CA ARG A 671 18.07 -13.81 -6.55
C ARG A 671 17.12 -14.93 -6.99
N VAL A 672 16.20 -15.32 -6.10
CA VAL A 672 15.14 -16.29 -6.42
C VAL A 672 14.20 -15.75 -7.49
N LEU A 673 13.71 -14.50 -7.34
CA LEU A 673 12.79 -13.90 -8.31
C LEU A 673 13.46 -13.71 -9.67
N ARG A 674 14.74 -13.32 -9.71
CA ARG A 674 15.51 -13.19 -10.93
C ARG A 674 15.71 -14.54 -11.64
N ARG A 675 16.01 -15.60 -10.89
CA ARG A 675 16.06 -16.97 -11.41
C ARG A 675 14.71 -17.36 -12.03
N TRP A 676 13.59 -17.08 -11.38
CA TRP A 676 12.27 -17.38 -11.89
C TRP A 676 11.88 -16.58 -13.14
N LEU A 677 12.33 -15.33 -13.25
CA LEU A 677 12.19 -14.56 -14.49
C LEU A 677 12.94 -15.25 -15.63
N ARG A 678 14.15 -15.73 -15.39
CA ARG A 678 14.93 -16.45 -16.38
C ARG A 678 14.28 -17.79 -16.78
N GLU A 679 13.71 -18.51 -15.84
CA GLU A 679 12.93 -19.72 -16.10
C GLU A 679 11.64 -19.46 -16.89
N SER A 680 11.10 -18.26 -16.79
CA SER A 680 9.86 -17.87 -17.45
C SER A 680 10.08 -17.29 -18.85
N ASP A 681 10.99 -16.34 -18.98
CA ASP A 681 11.21 -15.56 -20.21
C ASP A 681 12.43 -16.04 -21.01
N GLY A 682 13.39 -16.70 -20.38
CA GLY A 682 14.55 -17.28 -21.05
C GLY A 682 15.89 -16.66 -20.65
N PRO A 683 16.99 -17.09 -21.31
CA PRO A 683 18.36 -16.77 -20.91
C PRO A 683 18.76 -15.30 -21.14
N GLN A 684 17.96 -14.50 -21.83
CA GLN A 684 18.17 -13.07 -22.00
C GLN A 684 18.04 -12.29 -20.68
N VAL A 685 17.38 -12.84 -19.67
CA VAL A 685 17.36 -12.26 -18.33
C VAL A 685 18.74 -12.49 -17.70
N PRO A 686 19.52 -11.44 -17.38
CA PRO A 686 20.85 -11.60 -16.83
C PRO A 686 20.81 -12.27 -15.46
N LEU A 687 21.72 -13.21 -15.22
CA LEU A 687 22.04 -13.65 -13.85
C LEU A 687 22.92 -12.56 -13.23
N GLU A 688 22.76 -12.32 -11.93
CA GLU A 688 23.78 -11.58 -11.20
C GLU A 688 25.13 -12.27 -11.41
N THR A 689 26.14 -11.52 -11.83
CA THR A 689 27.51 -11.93 -11.60
C THR A 689 27.68 -11.93 -10.08
N ALA A 690 27.97 -13.10 -9.50
CA ALA A 690 28.37 -13.16 -8.10
C ALA A 690 29.42 -12.06 -7.88
N PRO A 691 29.36 -11.29 -6.79
CA PRO A 691 30.43 -10.36 -6.49
C PRO A 691 31.70 -11.21 -6.45
N GLU A 692 32.59 -11.01 -7.43
CA GLU A 692 33.94 -11.54 -7.32
C GLU A 692 34.43 -11.02 -5.96
N GLU A 693 34.86 -11.93 -5.10
CA GLU A 693 35.63 -11.61 -3.93
C GLU A 693 36.74 -10.66 -4.39
N ARG A 694 36.54 -9.38 -4.24
CA ARG A 694 37.63 -8.42 -4.34
C ARG A 694 38.46 -8.64 -3.11
N ALA A 695 39.38 -9.64 -3.25
CA ALA A 695 40.53 -9.74 -2.39
C ALA A 695 41.29 -8.42 -2.44
N ALA A 696 41.34 -7.72 -1.31
CA ALA A 696 42.45 -6.99 -0.71
C ALA A 696 41.94 -5.96 0.28
#